data_b27d49f3766771c2dcab5d245c42c0d1
#
_entry.id   b27d49f3766771c2dcab5d245c42c0d1
#
_cell.length_a   1.000
_cell.length_b   1.000
_cell.length_c   1.000
_cell.angle_alpha   90.00
_cell.angle_beta   90.00
_cell.angle_gamma   90.00
#
_symmetry.space_group_name_H-M   'P 1'
#
loop_
_entity.id
_entity.type
_entity.pdbx_description
1 polymer ?
#
loop_
_entity_poly.entity_id
_entity_poly.type
_entity_poly.pdbx_seq_one_letter_code
_entity_poly.pdbx_strand_id
1 'polypeptide(L)'
;MRAKFILIALMLLAFAAQAQHLPTATVYGKVTDEQGHPIEMVNVVVPDMLVGYTTNARGYYELSLLSDTTLTIHFSFIGYEQKHVTVRLKQGEKRKLDMTLHSTATVLPDAVISDRAVDASSLTRLNAKQATLLPTMGGGVETLIKTLPGVVSNNELSSQYRVRGGNFDENLIYVNGIEIYRPFLVGSGQQEGLSFVNSQLVNNIEFSAGGFAAEYGDKMSSVLDVTYKTPRETAGSLTLSLLGAEAHVEGATKNEKFSYLVGARYKNTALALGMMNTKGDYRPNFTDAQAQFNFQLSEKWNLSLLGYYSKNNYMLVPQNAKINFGTIDIPLQANVYFDGREVDDYTTGLGAVTLSYKPNKDMNLRWIASAYSAYETETFDMQEQYFFGVRNTSFGAEDFGEVIDNHEVGTLTKHARNGFYAQVYNLDHKGLYAFDQCLLKWGLRFQHQDVDDVVDEWQMMDSAGYTLPYVPDVIGGYPVELPEIGMDFSHKTHNVLSVNNLDGFVQNSWTIPYKDKGEFVVTGGLRANYWGYNHKVYVSPRAGIAYKPENEKREVVYRLSGGVYNQTPFYREIRNRDGSLYKDARAQQSYQIVAGNDFKFRAFNRPFILTSEAYFKWFTHVIPYDIDNVRIRYYADQSARAYATGLDFKVNGEFVKGVDSWASLSFMDTREDIRGDYYLVDAEGKRLPFYNHSDDHVADTVAMGWHYRPSNQWVNFSLFFQDYIPNAPTWRVNMTLTFGAGLPFNSDNSDFYDPTGHYRAYRRVDIGFSKQLISEASSFSKGNPLRYVRNMFVSVDVFNLLDIPNTISYTWVKYIDNNYYGVNNYLTPRYVNVKLVMEF
;
A
#
# COMPACT_ATOMS: atom_id res chain seq x y z
N MET A 1 -16.71 2.24 28.12
CA MET A 1 -15.42 2.25 27.42
C MET A 1 -14.21 1.98 28.34
N ARG A 2 -14.03 2.72 29.45
CA ARG A 2 -12.89 2.53 30.39
C ARG A 2 -12.74 1.08 30.90
N ALA A 3 -13.84 0.40 31.26
CA ALA A 3 -13.79 -0.98 31.77
C ALA A 3 -13.34 -2.02 30.72
N LYS A 4 -13.67 -1.83 29.44
CA LYS A 4 -13.22 -2.73 28.35
C LYS A 4 -11.73 -2.56 28.04
N PHE A 5 -11.21 -1.33 28.14
CA PHE A 5 -9.77 -1.05 27.99
C PHE A 5 -8.94 -1.64 29.13
N ILE A 6 -9.45 -1.55 30.36
CA ILE A 6 -8.81 -2.15 31.53
C ILE A 6 -8.81 -3.68 31.45
N LEU A 7 -9.90 -4.28 30.92
CA LEU A 7 -9.97 -5.73 30.73
C LEU A 7 -8.97 -6.24 29.69
N ILE A 8 -8.80 -5.49 28.57
CA ILE A 8 -7.82 -5.82 27.54
C ILE A 8 -6.39 -5.61 28.04
N ALA A 9 -6.14 -4.53 28.77
CA ALA A 9 -4.84 -4.28 29.40
C ALA A 9 -4.52 -5.34 30.47
N LEU A 10 -5.51 -5.77 31.25
CA LEU A 10 -5.38 -6.86 32.21
C LEU A 10 -5.21 -8.23 31.54
N MET A 11 -5.89 -8.51 30.42
CA MET A 11 -5.61 -9.70 29.61
C MET A 11 -4.21 -9.68 29.02
N LEU A 12 -3.73 -8.56 28.47
CA LEU A 12 -2.37 -8.43 27.97
C LEU A 12 -1.34 -8.55 29.07
N LEU A 13 -1.59 -8.01 30.26
CA LEU A 13 -0.75 -8.18 31.45
C LEU A 13 -0.79 -9.61 32.01
N ALA A 14 -1.93 -10.29 31.98
CA ALA A 14 -2.06 -11.68 32.39
C ALA A 14 -1.34 -12.64 31.43
N PHE A 15 -1.36 -12.35 30.11
CA PHE A 15 -0.57 -13.09 29.14
C PHE A 15 0.94 -12.84 29.30
N ALA A 16 1.35 -11.63 29.63
CA ALA A 16 2.76 -11.30 29.91
C ALA A 16 3.28 -11.95 31.21
N ALA A 17 2.40 -12.18 32.17
CA ALA A 17 2.77 -12.77 33.48
C ALA A 17 2.90 -14.31 33.47
N GLN A 18 2.39 -15.00 32.46
CA GLN A 18 2.44 -16.45 32.32
C GLN A 18 3.42 -16.95 31.24
N ALA A 19 4.40 -16.15 30.82
CA ALA A 19 5.50 -16.61 29.98
C ALA A 19 6.34 -17.70 30.70
N GLN A 20 5.79 -18.90 30.81
CA GLN A 20 6.57 -20.06 31.18
C GLN A 20 7.58 -20.35 30.07
N HIS A 21 8.85 -20.36 30.39
CA HIS A 21 9.96 -20.67 29.50
C HIS A 21 9.74 -22.03 28.85
N LEU A 22 9.44 -22.05 27.53
CA LEU A 22 9.63 -23.27 26.76
C LEU A 22 11.07 -23.74 26.91
N PRO A 23 11.33 -25.04 27.01
CA PRO A 23 12.68 -25.55 27.06
C PRO A 23 13.39 -25.20 25.74
N THR A 24 14.27 -24.23 25.81
CA THR A 24 14.99 -23.71 24.63
C THR A 24 16.48 -23.98 24.75
N ALA A 25 17.10 -24.10 23.58
CA ALA A 25 18.53 -24.12 23.35
C ALA A 25 18.93 -22.97 22.45
N THR A 26 20.20 -22.61 22.39
CA THR A 26 20.66 -21.48 21.56
C THR A 26 21.70 -21.99 20.56
N VAL A 27 21.49 -21.66 19.29
CA VAL A 27 22.52 -21.80 18.23
C VAL A 27 22.99 -20.40 17.85
N TYR A 28 24.29 -20.23 17.83
CA TYR A 28 24.91 -18.96 17.47
C TYR A 28 26.17 -19.20 16.65
N GLY A 29 26.57 -18.26 15.81
CA GLY A 29 27.78 -18.39 15.02
C GLY A 29 27.96 -17.24 14.04
N LYS A 30 28.93 -17.39 13.15
CA LYS A 30 29.19 -16.45 12.08
C LYS A 30 28.93 -17.12 10.72
N VAL A 31 28.39 -16.36 9.80
CA VAL A 31 28.30 -16.74 8.40
C VAL A 31 29.34 -15.94 7.63
N THR A 32 30.18 -16.65 6.88
CA THR A 32 31.27 -16.07 6.09
C THR A 32 31.20 -16.58 4.64
N ASP A 33 31.85 -15.85 3.73
CA ASP A 33 32.15 -16.33 2.37
C ASP A 33 33.35 -17.29 2.37
N GLU A 34 33.72 -17.78 1.19
CA GLU A 34 34.88 -18.66 0.95
C GLU A 34 36.21 -18.03 1.31
N GLN A 35 36.28 -16.70 1.33
CA GLN A 35 37.46 -15.91 1.67
C GLN A 35 37.52 -15.58 3.17
N GLY A 36 36.49 -15.97 3.94
CA GLY A 36 36.40 -15.71 5.40
C GLY A 36 35.83 -14.33 5.73
N HIS A 37 35.36 -13.54 4.76
CA HIS A 37 34.69 -12.28 5.06
C HIS A 37 33.28 -12.55 5.61
N PRO A 38 32.83 -11.79 6.60
CA PRO A 38 31.50 -11.93 7.15
C PRO A 38 30.44 -11.50 6.13
N ILE A 39 29.38 -12.28 6.00
CA ILE A 39 28.22 -11.95 5.16
C ILE A 39 27.12 -11.42 6.06
N GLU A 40 26.75 -10.15 5.85
CA GLU A 40 25.60 -9.51 6.50
C GLU A 40 24.30 -9.90 5.80
N MET A 41 23.17 -9.89 6.53
CA MET A 41 21.82 -10.12 6.00
C MET A 41 21.58 -11.53 5.44
N VAL A 42 22.39 -12.52 5.81
CA VAL A 42 22.06 -13.90 5.51
C VAL A 42 20.79 -14.30 6.24
N ASN A 43 19.81 -14.78 5.54
CA ASN A 43 18.61 -15.34 6.14
C ASN A 43 18.95 -16.68 6.78
N VAL A 44 18.88 -16.72 8.09
CA VAL A 44 19.06 -17.94 8.89
C VAL A 44 17.68 -18.32 9.42
N VAL A 45 17.03 -19.26 8.76
CA VAL A 45 15.62 -19.60 9.01
C VAL A 45 15.52 -21.03 9.49
N VAL A 46 14.64 -21.27 10.45
CA VAL A 46 14.20 -22.61 10.85
C VAL A 46 12.74 -22.78 10.40
N PRO A 47 12.48 -23.36 9.25
CA PRO A 47 11.15 -23.48 8.67
C PRO A 47 10.16 -24.15 9.62
N ASP A 48 10.60 -25.20 10.33
CA ASP A 48 9.80 -25.94 11.30
C ASP A 48 9.23 -25.06 12.43
N MET A 49 9.93 -23.98 12.76
CA MET A 49 9.52 -23.03 13.79
C MET A 49 9.01 -21.73 13.21
N LEU A 50 9.11 -21.55 11.88
CA LEU A 50 8.87 -20.28 11.16
C LEU A 50 9.66 -19.10 11.81
N VAL A 51 10.81 -19.43 12.41
CA VAL A 51 11.74 -18.47 13.04
C VAL A 51 12.83 -18.18 12.04
N GLY A 52 13.14 -16.92 11.84
CA GLY A 52 14.23 -16.49 10.99
C GLY A 52 15.00 -15.34 11.65
N TYR A 53 16.27 -15.31 11.44
CA TYR A 53 17.18 -14.25 11.81
C TYR A 53 18.02 -13.85 10.61
N THR A 54 18.42 -12.59 10.55
CA THR A 54 19.39 -12.13 9.54
C THR A 54 20.72 -11.86 10.23
N THR A 55 21.82 -12.28 9.60
CA THR A 55 23.14 -12.00 10.15
C THR A 55 23.41 -10.49 10.17
N ASN A 56 24.12 -10.05 11.22
CA ASN A 56 24.54 -8.65 11.32
C ASN A 56 25.78 -8.35 10.43
N ALA A 57 26.25 -7.11 10.44
CA ALA A 57 27.42 -6.64 9.66
C ALA A 57 28.72 -7.44 9.90
N ARG A 58 28.80 -8.22 10.98
CA ARG A 58 29.92 -9.12 11.29
C ARG A 58 29.61 -10.58 10.91
N GLY A 59 28.53 -10.81 10.16
CA GLY A 59 28.04 -12.15 9.82
C GLY A 59 27.50 -12.94 11.02
N TYR A 60 27.33 -12.33 12.20
CA TYR A 60 26.92 -13.04 13.42
C TYR A 60 25.39 -13.20 13.48
N TYR A 61 24.97 -14.39 13.92
CA TYR A 61 23.57 -14.73 14.20
C TYR A 61 23.44 -15.47 15.52
N GLU A 62 22.26 -15.39 16.13
CA GLU A 62 21.90 -16.14 17.35
C GLU A 62 20.42 -16.54 17.28
N LEU A 63 20.15 -17.82 17.24
CA LEU A 63 18.80 -18.39 17.20
C LEU A 63 18.46 -19.08 18.49
N SER A 64 17.26 -18.85 18.99
CA SER A 64 16.69 -19.63 20.08
C SER A 64 15.77 -20.70 19.51
N LEU A 65 16.10 -21.96 19.73
CA LEU A 65 15.44 -23.12 19.19
C LEU A 65 14.77 -23.94 20.29
N LEU A 66 13.74 -24.69 19.94
CA LEU A 66 13.18 -25.70 20.85
C LEU A 66 14.23 -26.78 21.14
N SER A 67 14.40 -27.14 22.41
CA SER A 67 15.27 -28.26 22.80
C SER A 67 14.59 -29.59 22.56
N ASP A 68 15.41 -30.63 22.48
CA ASP A 68 15.02 -32.04 22.33
C ASP A 68 14.25 -32.41 21.07
N THR A 69 14.19 -31.45 20.13
CA THR A 69 13.57 -31.59 18.79
C THR A 69 14.65 -31.53 17.72
N THR A 70 14.51 -32.33 16.68
CA THR A 70 15.37 -32.26 15.50
C THR A 70 14.86 -31.14 14.61
N LEU A 71 15.67 -30.10 14.38
CA LEU A 71 15.33 -28.91 13.62
C LEU A 71 16.35 -28.70 12.51
N THR A 72 15.90 -28.22 11.35
CA THR A 72 16.77 -27.89 10.24
C THR A 72 16.90 -26.38 10.10
N ILE A 73 18.14 -25.89 10.17
CA ILE A 73 18.47 -24.47 10.00
C ILE A 73 18.86 -24.25 8.54
N HIS A 74 18.18 -23.34 7.87
CA HIS A 74 18.45 -22.96 6.50
C HIS A 74 19.21 -21.64 6.49
N PHE A 75 20.34 -21.62 5.80
CA PHE A 75 21.15 -20.43 5.55
C PHE A 75 20.99 -20.08 4.09
N SER A 76 20.38 -18.92 3.81
CA SER A 76 20.19 -18.46 2.43
C SER A 76 20.55 -16.99 2.30
N PHE A 77 21.29 -16.70 1.24
CA PHE A 77 21.64 -15.35 0.87
C PHE A 77 21.71 -15.26 -0.66
N ILE A 78 21.28 -14.11 -1.20
CA ILE A 78 21.26 -13.92 -2.64
C ILE A 78 22.70 -13.99 -3.18
N GLY A 79 22.92 -14.86 -4.19
CA GLY A 79 24.25 -15.05 -4.74
C GLY A 79 25.09 -16.14 -4.08
N TYR A 80 24.54 -16.83 -3.08
CA TYR A 80 25.20 -17.92 -2.40
C TYR A 80 24.37 -19.20 -2.41
N GLU A 81 25.06 -20.34 -2.40
CA GLU A 81 24.43 -21.64 -2.29
C GLU A 81 23.70 -21.77 -0.95
N GLN A 82 22.43 -22.13 -1.01
CA GLN A 82 21.66 -22.37 0.21
C GLN A 82 22.19 -23.59 0.95
N LYS A 83 22.44 -23.46 2.26
CA LYS A 83 22.88 -24.56 3.11
C LYS A 83 21.85 -24.90 4.18
N HIS A 84 21.74 -26.19 4.45
CA HIS A 84 20.87 -26.74 5.47
C HIS A 84 21.68 -27.49 6.50
N VAL A 85 21.42 -27.25 7.78
CA VAL A 85 22.07 -27.96 8.87
C VAL A 85 21.02 -28.44 9.86
N THR A 86 20.97 -29.76 10.06
CA THR A 86 20.07 -30.37 11.03
C THR A 86 20.73 -30.39 12.41
N VAL A 87 20.05 -29.88 13.41
CA VAL A 87 20.52 -29.83 14.79
C VAL A 87 19.49 -30.44 15.73
N ARG A 88 19.98 -31.12 16.77
CA ARG A 88 19.18 -31.52 17.91
C ARG A 88 19.94 -31.08 19.17
N LEU A 89 19.33 -30.30 20.02
CA LEU A 89 19.96 -29.64 21.16
C LEU A 89 19.23 -29.99 22.45
N LYS A 90 19.96 -30.14 23.51
CA LYS A 90 19.40 -30.35 24.86
C LYS A 90 18.93 -29.02 25.44
N GLN A 91 18.06 -29.10 26.44
CA GLN A 91 17.57 -27.90 27.14
C GLN A 91 18.74 -27.10 27.74
N GLY A 92 18.78 -25.79 27.43
CA GLY A 92 19.84 -24.88 27.89
C GLY A 92 21.16 -24.99 27.14
N GLU A 93 21.28 -25.90 26.14
CA GLU A 93 22.50 -26.04 25.36
C GLU A 93 22.76 -24.80 24.51
N LYS A 94 24.02 -24.33 24.52
CA LYS A 94 24.48 -23.26 23.60
C LYS A 94 25.49 -23.87 22.65
N ARG A 95 25.12 -23.99 21.39
CA ARG A 95 25.97 -24.56 20.34
C ARG A 95 26.45 -23.49 19.39
N LYS A 96 27.77 -23.41 19.24
CA LYS A 96 28.37 -22.58 18.20
C LYS A 96 28.33 -23.32 16.87
N LEU A 97 27.80 -22.65 15.84
CA LEU A 97 27.68 -23.18 14.47
C LEU A 97 28.09 -22.07 13.50
N ASP A 98 29.36 -22.06 13.11
CA ASP A 98 29.85 -21.17 12.07
C ASP A 98 29.52 -21.79 10.69
N MET A 99 29.14 -20.95 9.73
CA MET A 99 28.73 -21.38 8.40
C MET A 99 29.52 -20.64 7.32
N THR A 100 30.03 -21.38 6.37
CA THR A 100 30.61 -20.80 5.16
C THR A 100 29.66 -21.06 4.00
N LEU A 101 29.18 -19.97 3.36
CA LEU A 101 28.38 -20.05 2.15
C LEU A 101 29.31 -19.97 0.93
N HIS A 102 29.03 -20.82 -0.07
CA HIS A 102 29.75 -20.78 -1.33
C HIS A 102 29.03 -19.85 -2.30
N SER A 103 29.78 -18.91 -2.89
CA SER A 103 29.23 -18.04 -3.91
C SER A 103 28.84 -18.88 -5.13
N THR A 104 27.59 -18.77 -5.56
CA THR A 104 27.17 -19.37 -6.81
C THR A 104 27.46 -18.37 -7.92
N ALA A 105 28.48 -18.66 -8.71
CA ALA A 105 28.92 -17.83 -9.83
C ALA A 105 27.84 -17.55 -10.91
N THR A 106 26.66 -18.13 -10.74
CA THR A 106 25.55 -18.10 -11.71
C THR A 106 24.37 -17.24 -11.29
N VAL A 107 24.36 -16.63 -10.07
CA VAL A 107 23.20 -15.88 -9.57
C VAL A 107 23.52 -14.40 -9.51
N LEU A 108 22.73 -13.64 -10.21
CA LEU A 108 22.53 -12.19 -10.23
C LEU A 108 23.59 -11.37 -9.44
N PRO A 109 24.65 -10.86 -10.12
CA PRO A 109 25.67 -10.02 -9.47
C PRO A 109 25.12 -8.74 -8.89
N ASP A 110 23.95 -8.27 -9.34
CA ASP A 110 23.32 -7.07 -8.80
C ASP A 110 23.10 -7.18 -7.29
N ALA A 111 22.70 -8.36 -6.81
CA ALA A 111 22.50 -8.59 -5.39
C ALA A 111 23.84 -8.69 -4.61
N VAL A 112 24.86 -9.30 -5.19
CA VAL A 112 26.16 -9.46 -4.52
C VAL A 112 26.95 -8.15 -4.47
N ILE A 113 26.80 -7.31 -5.49
CA ILE A 113 27.51 -6.02 -5.56
C ILE A 113 26.78 -4.98 -4.69
N SER A 114 25.45 -4.97 -4.70
CA SER A 114 24.65 -4.04 -3.87
C SER A 114 24.74 -4.32 -2.38
N ASP A 115 24.96 -5.58 -1.99
CA ASP A 115 25.03 -5.99 -0.57
C ASP A 115 26.34 -5.59 0.13
N ARG A 116 27.37 -5.22 -0.61
CA ARG A 116 28.63 -4.75 -0.02
C ARG A 116 28.59 -3.31 0.49
N ALA A 117 27.64 -2.53 0.04
CA ALA A 117 27.56 -1.11 0.39
C ALA A 117 26.43 -0.86 1.39
N VAL A 118 26.73 -0.18 2.49
CA VAL A 118 25.71 0.53 3.28
C VAL A 118 25.04 1.51 2.32
N ASP A 119 23.76 1.36 2.05
CA ASP A 119 23.05 2.29 1.16
C ASP A 119 22.90 3.64 1.87
N ALA A 120 23.28 4.72 1.17
CA ALA A 120 23.06 6.06 1.65
C ALA A 120 21.60 6.50 1.56
N SER A 121 20.76 5.78 0.82
CA SER A 121 19.32 5.98 0.77
C SER A 121 18.62 5.27 1.94
N SER A 122 17.40 5.71 2.30
CA SER A 122 16.60 5.10 3.37
C SER A 122 15.83 3.87 2.88
N LEU A 123 16.52 2.91 2.22
CA LEU A 123 15.92 1.65 1.79
C LEU A 123 15.78 0.69 2.97
N THR A 124 14.56 0.23 3.23
CA THR A 124 14.25 -0.78 4.22
C THR A 124 13.98 -2.11 3.52
N ARG A 125 14.74 -3.15 3.87
CA ARG A 125 14.48 -4.51 3.39
C ARG A 125 13.43 -5.19 4.24
N LEU A 126 12.51 -5.90 3.59
CA LEU A 126 11.41 -6.59 4.22
C LEU A 126 11.38 -8.06 3.80
N ASN A 127 10.99 -8.92 4.72
CA ASN A 127 10.82 -10.34 4.44
C ASN A 127 9.42 -10.62 3.90
N ALA A 128 9.34 -11.07 2.64
CA ALA A 128 8.08 -11.37 1.97
C ALA A 128 7.23 -12.44 2.71
N LYS A 129 7.85 -13.40 3.40
CA LYS A 129 7.15 -14.41 4.18
C LYS A 129 6.33 -13.81 5.33
N GLN A 130 6.72 -12.66 5.87
CA GLN A 130 5.94 -11.98 6.90
C GLN A 130 4.57 -11.52 6.39
N ALA A 131 4.44 -11.22 5.09
CA ALA A 131 3.15 -10.84 4.50
C ALA A 131 2.09 -11.95 4.61
N THR A 132 2.49 -13.23 4.56
CA THR A 132 1.56 -14.37 4.68
C THR A 132 1.09 -14.63 6.11
N LEU A 133 1.81 -14.10 7.11
CA LEU A 133 1.52 -14.27 8.53
C LEU A 133 0.63 -13.15 9.08
N LEU A 134 0.57 -12.01 8.40
CA LEU A 134 -0.28 -10.89 8.81
C LEU A 134 -1.75 -11.28 8.73
N PRO A 135 -2.55 -11.11 9.79
CA PRO A 135 -4.00 -11.25 9.72
C PRO A 135 -4.56 -10.03 8.98
N THR A 136 -4.86 -10.17 7.70
CA THR A 136 -5.32 -9.06 6.87
C THR A 136 -6.32 -9.50 5.81
N MET A 137 -7.20 -8.58 5.42
CA MET A 137 -8.18 -8.81 4.35
C MET A 137 -7.57 -8.67 2.95
N GLY A 138 -6.62 -7.75 2.82
CA GLY A 138 -6.01 -7.41 1.53
C GLY A 138 -5.14 -8.54 0.99
N GLY A 139 -4.35 -9.17 1.87
CA GLY A 139 -3.23 -10.02 1.47
C GLY A 139 -2.15 -9.21 0.75
N GLY A 140 -1.04 -9.86 0.40
CA GLY A 140 -0.02 -9.24 -0.43
C GLY A 140 1.03 -8.40 0.30
N VAL A 141 1.99 -7.91 -0.47
CA VAL A 141 3.14 -7.13 0.00
C VAL A 141 2.70 -5.77 0.56
N GLU A 142 1.69 -5.16 -0.03
CA GLU A 142 1.17 -3.85 0.38
C GLU A 142 0.69 -3.84 1.82
N THR A 143 0.18 -4.96 2.29
CA THR A 143 -0.24 -5.09 3.70
C THR A 143 0.93 -4.96 4.65
N LEU A 144 2.08 -5.52 4.29
CA LEU A 144 3.32 -5.36 5.05
C LEU A 144 3.80 -3.90 5.01
N ILE A 145 3.75 -3.27 3.84
CA ILE A 145 4.13 -1.86 3.65
C ILE A 145 3.27 -0.94 4.54
N LYS A 146 1.96 -1.19 4.66
CA LYS A 146 1.04 -0.42 5.50
C LYS A 146 1.37 -0.44 7.00
N THR A 147 2.21 -1.36 7.46
CA THR A 147 2.69 -1.40 8.85
C THR A 147 3.95 -0.59 9.08
N LEU A 148 4.55 -0.01 8.03
CA LEU A 148 5.78 0.77 8.13
C LEU A 148 5.51 2.21 8.56
N PRO A 149 6.49 2.87 9.19
CA PRO A 149 6.35 4.27 9.56
C PRO A 149 6.24 5.16 8.31
N GLY A 150 5.50 6.26 8.42
CA GLY A 150 5.25 7.18 7.31
C GLY A 150 4.26 6.67 6.25
N VAL A 151 3.76 5.45 6.40
CA VAL A 151 2.78 4.86 5.48
C VAL A 151 1.39 4.88 6.11
N VAL A 152 0.42 5.38 5.36
CA VAL A 152 -0.95 5.58 5.80
C VAL A 152 -1.93 4.85 4.89
N SER A 153 -2.87 4.14 5.48
CA SER A 153 -4.04 3.59 4.78
C SER A 153 -5.20 3.46 5.76
N ASN A 154 -6.31 4.09 5.44
CA ASN A 154 -7.54 4.06 6.26
C ASN A 154 -8.62 3.16 5.63
N ASN A 155 -8.23 2.31 4.68
CA ASN A 155 -9.13 1.36 4.02
C ASN A 155 -8.46 -0.02 3.95
N GLU A 156 -9.04 -0.99 4.67
CA GLU A 156 -8.58 -2.36 4.69
C GLU A 156 -8.94 -3.15 3.41
N LEU A 157 -9.91 -2.66 2.64
CA LEU A 157 -10.36 -3.29 1.39
C LEU A 157 -9.49 -2.88 0.20
N SER A 158 -8.79 -1.75 0.30
CA SER A 158 -7.92 -1.18 -0.73
C SER A 158 -6.49 -1.70 -0.63
N SER A 159 -5.81 -1.84 -1.76
CA SER A 159 -4.35 -2.08 -1.84
C SER A 159 -3.54 -0.78 -1.81
N GLN A 160 -4.18 0.36 -2.04
CA GLN A 160 -3.55 1.67 -2.06
C GLN A 160 -2.98 2.06 -0.69
N TYR A 161 -1.90 2.81 -0.71
CA TYR A 161 -1.29 3.43 0.46
C TYR A 161 -0.70 4.80 0.12
N ARG A 162 -0.62 5.67 1.10
CA ARG A 162 -0.06 7.01 1.02
C ARG A 162 1.21 7.08 1.84
N VAL A 163 2.20 7.85 1.38
CA VAL A 163 3.50 7.92 2.06
C VAL A 163 3.92 9.37 2.29
N ARG A 164 4.14 9.71 3.57
CA ARG A 164 4.67 11.03 3.99
C ARG A 164 3.97 12.20 3.29
N GLY A 165 2.66 12.25 3.37
CA GLY A 165 1.83 13.33 2.82
C GLY A 165 1.58 13.27 1.32
N GLY A 166 2.14 12.31 0.60
CA GLY A 166 1.82 12.06 -0.80
C GLY A 166 0.58 11.22 -0.99
N ASN A 167 0.05 11.19 -2.21
CA ASN A 167 -1.07 10.35 -2.60
C ASN A 167 -0.59 8.97 -3.09
N PHE A 168 -1.51 8.04 -3.34
CA PHE A 168 -1.17 6.68 -3.81
C PHE A 168 -0.46 6.67 -5.17
N ASP A 169 -0.78 7.60 -6.06
CA ASP A 169 -0.19 7.76 -7.39
C ASP A 169 1.23 8.33 -7.38
N GLU A 170 1.69 8.84 -6.23
CA GLU A 170 3.06 9.29 -6.02
C GLU A 170 4.02 8.15 -5.62
N ASN A 171 3.56 6.90 -5.60
CA ASN A 171 4.34 5.71 -5.26
C ASN A 171 4.81 4.99 -6.52
N LEU A 172 6.06 4.56 -6.50
CA LEU A 172 6.71 3.83 -7.59
C LEU A 172 6.85 2.36 -7.23
N ILE A 173 6.46 1.47 -8.13
CA ILE A 173 6.62 0.03 -7.95
C ILE A 173 7.44 -0.56 -9.09
N TYR A 174 8.50 -1.25 -8.73
CA TYR A 174 9.29 -2.09 -9.62
C TYR A 174 9.11 -3.57 -9.31
N VAL A 175 9.07 -4.39 -10.34
CA VAL A 175 9.20 -5.85 -10.24
C VAL A 175 10.34 -6.30 -11.16
N ASN A 176 11.38 -6.90 -10.60
CA ASN A 176 12.60 -7.28 -11.33
C ASN A 176 13.25 -6.14 -12.12
N GLY A 177 13.14 -4.90 -11.62
CA GLY A 177 13.63 -3.70 -12.29
C GLY A 177 12.74 -3.19 -13.43
N ILE A 178 11.56 -3.78 -13.66
CA ILE A 178 10.53 -3.33 -14.60
C ILE A 178 9.57 -2.42 -13.83
N GLU A 179 9.39 -1.20 -14.27
CA GLU A 179 8.41 -0.28 -13.69
C GLU A 179 7.00 -0.74 -14.04
N ILE A 180 6.14 -0.84 -13.05
CA ILE A 180 4.74 -1.23 -13.23
C ILE A 180 3.93 0.03 -13.48
N TYR A 181 3.41 0.17 -14.67
CA TYR A 181 2.51 1.25 -15.04
C TYR A 181 1.16 1.06 -14.32
N ARG A 182 0.70 2.08 -13.58
CA ARG A 182 -0.56 2.03 -12.81
C ARG A 182 -0.67 0.77 -11.92
N PRO A 183 0.21 0.61 -10.92
CA PRO A 183 0.22 -0.56 -10.04
C PRO A 183 -1.04 -0.68 -9.18
N PHE A 184 -1.75 0.43 -8.99
CA PHE A 184 -3.03 0.53 -8.31
C PHE A 184 -4.10 1.00 -9.28
N LEU A 185 -5.23 0.32 -9.29
CA LEU A 185 -6.40 0.79 -10.02
C LEU A 185 -6.91 2.08 -9.36
N VAL A 186 -7.35 3.03 -10.16
CA VAL A 186 -8.01 4.22 -9.64
C VAL A 186 -9.42 3.80 -9.28
N GLY A 187 -9.70 3.70 -7.99
CA GLY A 187 -10.94 3.17 -7.48
C GLY A 187 -12.15 3.93 -7.97
N SER A 188 -13.09 3.22 -8.52
CA SER A 188 -14.45 3.70 -8.77
C SER A 188 -15.39 3.25 -7.66
N GLY A 189 -15.01 2.19 -6.94
CA GLY A 189 -15.79 1.61 -5.85
C GLY A 189 -15.03 1.53 -4.53
N GLN A 190 -15.62 0.84 -3.57
CA GLN A 190 -15.04 0.64 -2.24
C GLN A 190 -13.83 -0.29 -2.23
N GLN A 191 -13.60 -1.02 -3.33
CA GLN A 191 -12.51 -1.99 -3.48
C GLN A 191 -11.95 -2.00 -4.91
N GLU A 192 -10.62 -1.97 -5.04
CA GLU A 192 -9.91 -1.88 -6.33
C GLU A 192 -9.43 -3.24 -6.88
N GLY A 193 -9.64 -4.35 -6.23
CA GLY A 193 -9.19 -5.66 -6.70
C GLY A 193 -7.82 -6.09 -6.16
N LEU A 194 -7.10 -6.90 -6.96
CA LEU A 194 -5.78 -7.41 -6.61
C LEU A 194 -4.69 -6.41 -6.99
N SER A 195 -3.71 -6.23 -6.10
CA SER A 195 -2.48 -5.52 -6.43
C SER A 195 -1.61 -6.35 -7.38
N PHE A 196 -0.69 -5.68 -8.11
CA PHE A 196 0.19 -6.35 -9.06
C PHE A 196 1.08 -7.41 -8.39
N VAL A 197 1.65 -7.12 -7.22
CA VAL A 197 2.64 -8.00 -6.58
C VAL A 197 1.99 -9.23 -5.95
N ASN A 198 2.38 -10.42 -6.41
CA ASN A 198 2.02 -11.68 -5.78
C ASN A 198 3.09 -12.09 -4.75
N SER A 199 2.75 -12.03 -3.47
CA SER A 199 3.68 -12.30 -2.35
C SER A 199 4.32 -13.69 -2.37
N GLN A 200 3.64 -14.70 -2.95
CA GLN A 200 4.19 -16.07 -3.05
C GLN A 200 5.37 -16.17 -4.01
N LEU A 201 5.47 -15.25 -4.97
CA LEU A 201 6.53 -15.20 -5.97
C LEU A 201 7.74 -14.38 -5.52
N VAL A 202 7.61 -13.62 -4.44
CA VAL A 202 8.60 -12.63 -4.01
C VAL A 202 9.76 -13.27 -3.24
N ASN A 203 10.98 -12.86 -3.59
CA ASN A 203 12.21 -13.17 -2.86
C ASN A 203 12.63 -12.01 -1.94
N ASN A 204 12.70 -10.79 -2.49
CA ASN A 204 13.15 -9.59 -1.75
C ASN A 204 12.22 -8.42 -1.98
N ILE A 205 12.05 -7.61 -0.94
CA ILE A 205 11.28 -6.37 -0.97
C ILE A 205 12.17 -5.27 -0.41
N GLU A 206 12.36 -4.22 -1.17
CA GLU A 206 13.03 -2.99 -0.74
C GLU A 206 12.04 -1.84 -0.82
N PHE A 207 11.92 -1.10 0.27
CA PHE A 207 10.98 0.02 0.37
C PHE A 207 11.69 1.28 0.86
N SER A 208 11.43 2.41 0.21
CA SER A 208 11.87 3.73 0.66
C SER A 208 10.69 4.70 0.74
N ALA A 209 10.56 5.38 1.86
CA ALA A 209 9.53 6.41 2.09
C ALA A 209 9.96 7.82 1.64
N GLY A 210 11.05 7.94 0.88
CA GLY A 210 11.60 9.19 0.34
C GLY A 210 13.11 9.26 0.47
N GLY A 211 13.74 10.25 -0.16
CA GLY A 211 15.20 10.35 -0.19
C GLY A 211 15.89 9.28 -1.03
N PHE A 212 15.18 8.60 -1.93
CA PHE A 212 15.69 7.51 -2.75
C PHE A 212 16.61 8.00 -3.87
N ALA A 213 17.52 7.12 -4.30
CA ALA A 213 18.58 7.40 -5.24
C ALA A 213 18.09 7.68 -6.69
N ALA A 214 18.98 8.19 -7.58
CA ALA A 214 18.62 8.60 -8.93
C ALA A 214 18.24 7.45 -9.87
N GLU A 215 18.61 6.21 -9.56
CA GLU A 215 18.19 5.02 -10.31
C GLU A 215 16.69 4.80 -10.32
N TYR A 216 15.99 5.29 -9.31
CA TYR A 216 14.53 5.22 -9.22
C TYR A 216 13.88 6.43 -9.86
N GLY A 217 12.83 6.20 -10.66
CA GLY A 217 12.22 7.18 -11.53
C GLY A 217 11.29 8.18 -10.84
N ASP A 218 10.51 8.74 -11.55
CA ASP A 218 9.72 9.95 -11.58
C ASP A 218 8.46 9.89 -10.70
N LYS A 219 8.66 9.69 -9.39
CA LYS A 219 7.62 9.75 -8.36
C LYS A 219 8.11 10.54 -7.15
N MET A 220 7.19 11.11 -6.38
CA MET A 220 7.51 12.07 -5.33
C MET A 220 7.47 11.49 -3.90
N SER A 221 6.88 10.30 -3.70
CA SER A 221 6.62 9.84 -2.34
C SER A 221 7.41 8.62 -1.94
N SER A 222 7.27 7.49 -2.61
CA SER A 222 7.95 6.26 -2.22
C SER A 222 8.38 5.40 -3.40
N VAL A 223 9.26 4.45 -3.10
CA VAL A 223 9.65 3.37 -4.01
C VAL A 223 9.47 2.04 -3.33
N LEU A 224 8.85 1.10 -4.03
CA LEU A 224 8.76 -0.31 -3.71
C LEU A 224 9.45 -1.10 -4.82
N ASP A 225 10.61 -1.68 -4.52
CA ASP A 225 11.35 -2.52 -5.45
C ASP A 225 11.26 -3.99 -5.03
N VAL A 226 10.67 -4.80 -5.88
CA VAL A 226 10.36 -6.20 -5.62
C VAL A 226 11.17 -7.08 -6.57
N THR A 227 11.88 -8.04 -6.01
CA THR A 227 12.56 -9.06 -6.78
C THR A 227 11.86 -10.40 -6.60
N TYR A 228 11.47 -11.04 -7.71
CA TYR A 228 10.89 -12.38 -7.69
C TYR A 228 11.95 -13.46 -7.49
N LYS A 229 11.51 -14.61 -7.03
CA LYS A 229 12.36 -15.78 -6.82
C LYS A 229 12.99 -16.25 -8.14
N THR A 230 14.20 -16.78 -8.04
CA THR A 230 14.82 -17.62 -9.09
C THR A 230 14.92 -19.03 -8.54
N PRO A 231 13.94 -19.89 -8.82
CA PRO A 231 13.89 -21.23 -8.24
C PRO A 231 15.06 -22.12 -8.67
N ARG A 232 15.47 -22.99 -7.76
CA ARG A 232 16.48 -24.05 -8.03
C ARG A 232 15.92 -25.44 -7.75
N GLU A 233 14.97 -25.53 -6.84
CA GLU A 233 14.27 -26.76 -6.45
C GLU A 233 12.80 -26.65 -6.81
N THR A 234 12.16 -27.80 -6.98
CA THR A 234 10.70 -27.83 -7.17
C THR A 234 10.02 -27.60 -5.84
N ALA A 235 9.18 -26.60 -5.80
CA ALA A 235 8.37 -26.22 -4.64
C ALA A 235 7.02 -25.64 -5.11
N GLY A 236 6.10 -25.51 -4.20
CA GLY A 236 4.82 -24.89 -4.47
C GLY A 236 4.05 -24.59 -3.20
N SER A 237 2.99 -23.80 -3.33
CA SER A 237 2.05 -23.59 -2.24
C SER A 237 0.62 -23.50 -2.74
N LEU A 238 -0.31 -23.84 -1.86
CA LEU A 238 -1.75 -23.65 -2.05
C LEU A 238 -2.31 -23.03 -0.78
N THR A 239 -2.94 -21.88 -0.94
CA THR A 239 -3.68 -21.19 0.12
C THR A 239 -5.15 -21.17 -0.24
N LEU A 240 -6.00 -21.64 0.66
CA LEU A 240 -7.45 -21.58 0.55
C LEU A 240 -8.01 -20.79 1.73
N SER A 241 -8.90 -19.83 1.47
CA SER A 241 -9.54 -19.03 2.50
C SER A 241 -10.98 -18.69 2.12
N LEU A 242 -11.75 -18.17 3.09
CA LEU A 242 -13.09 -17.66 2.80
C LEU A 242 -13.07 -16.42 1.88
N LEU A 243 -11.92 -15.77 1.75
CA LEU A 243 -11.73 -14.59 0.90
C LEU A 243 -11.15 -14.92 -0.48
N GLY A 244 -10.79 -16.19 -0.74
CA GLY A 244 -10.23 -16.60 -2.02
C GLY A 244 -9.24 -17.75 -1.95
N ALA A 245 -8.52 -17.95 -3.04
CA ALA A 245 -7.53 -19.01 -3.20
C ALA A 245 -6.29 -18.47 -3.92
N GLU A 246 -5.11 -18.98 -3.52
CA GLU A 246 -3.84 -18.67 -4.15
C GLU A 246 -3.05 -19.96 -4.37
N ALA A 247 -2.41 -20.08 -5.49
CA ALA A 247 -1.53 -21.21 -5.80
C ALA A 247 -0.26 -20.73 -6.49
N HIS A 248 0.86 -21.32 -6.13
CA HIS A 248 2.08 -21.15 -6.91
C HIS A 248 2.84 -22.45 -7.08
N VAL A 249 3.61 -22.54 -8.14
CA VAL A 249 4.54 -23.61 -8.42
C VAL A 249 5.83 -23.03 -8.98
N GLU A 250 6.95 -23.58 -8.52
CA GLU A 250 8.29 -23.14 -8.91
C GLU A 250 9.21 -24.35 -9.10
N GLY A 251 10.24 -24.23 -9.94
CA GLY A 251 11.20 -25.27 -10.16
C GLY A 251 12.31 -24.91 -11.13
N ALA A 252 13.31 -25.80 -11.19
CA ALA A 252 14.42 -25.69 -12.13
C ALA A 252 14.80 -27.05 -12.71
N THR A 253 15.46 -27.03 -13.85
CA THR A 253 16.14 -28.22 -14.42
C THR A 253 17.36 -28.57 -13.59
N LYS A 254 17.77 -29.84 -13.58
CA LYS A 254 18.92 -30.33 -12.80
C LYS A 254 20.25 -29.63 -13.13
N ASN A 255 20.37 -29.05 -14.32
CA ASN A 255 21.53 -28.26 -14.74
C ASN A 255 21.38 -26.77 -14.51
N GLU A 256 20.30 -26.35 -13.83
CA GLU A 256 19.94 -24.95 -13.51
C GLU A 256 19.87 -24.01 -14.73
N LYS A 257 19.87 -24.54 -15.97
CA LYS A 257 19.81 -23.73 -17.18
C LYS A 257 18.42 -23.15 -17.47
N PHE A 258 17.40 -23.73 -16.87
CA PHE A 258 16.03 -23.27 -17.00
C PHE A 258 15.36 -23.33 -15.64
N SER A 259 14.71 -22.20 -15.24
CA SER A 259 13.83 -22.17 -14.08
C SER A 259 12.50 -21.52 -14.42
N TYR A 260 11.46 -21.92 -13.69
CA TYR A 260 10.11 -21.41 -13.85
C TYR A 260 9.50 -21.08 -12.50
N LEU A 261 8.66 -20.05 -12.50
CA LEU A 261 7.90 -19.58 -11.36
C LEU A 261 6.54 -19.15 -11.87
N VAL A 262 5.46 -19.79 -11.42
CA VAL A 262 4.09 -19.52 -11.87
C VAL A 262 3.20 -19.39 -10.65
N GLY A 263 2.37 -18.35 -10.63
CA GLY A 263 1.40 -18.12 -9.56
C GLY A 263 0.07 -17.67 -10.11
N ALA A 264 -1.00 -18.03 -9.43
CA ALA A 264 -2.35 -17.58 -9.72
C ALA A 264 -3.09 -17.24 -8.41
N ARG A 265 -3.92 -16.20 -8.46
CA ARG A 265 -4.75 -15.76 -7.33
C ARG A 265 -6.18 -15.57 -7.76
N TYR A 266 -7.09 -15.94 -6.88
CA TYR A 266 -8.50 -15.65 -6.96
C TYR A 266 -8.94 -15.02 -5.64
N LYS A 267 -9.61 -13.87 -5.68
CA LYS A 267 -10.13 -13.19 -4.49
C LYS A 267 -11.59 -12.84 -4.68
N ASN A 268 -12.37 -13.14 -3.66
CA ASN A 268 -13.78 -12.79 -3.59
C ASN A 268 -14.12 -12.31 -2.18
N THR A 269 -14.44 -11.03 -2.06
CA THR A 269 -14.72 -10.37 -0.78
C THR A 269 -16.20 -10.11 -0.57
N ALA A 270 -17.08 -10.75 -1.34
CA ALA A 270 -18.53 -10.59 -1.22
C ALA A 270 -19.03 -10.81 0.22
N LEU A 271 -18.46 -11.80 0.92
CA LEU A 271 -18.81 -12.05 2.33
C LEU A 271 -18.48 -10.84 3.21
N ALA A 272 -17.32 -10.23 3.05
CA ALA A 272 -16.91 -9.08 3.85
C ALA A 272 -17.72 -7.82 3.50
N LEU A 273 -17.93 -7.57 2.21
CA LEU A 273 -18.74 -6.45 1.73
C LEU A 273 -20.21 -6.57 2.14
N GLY A 274 -20.78 -7.79 2.12
CA GLY A 274 -22.16 -8.04 2.54
C GLY A 274 -22.41 -7.80 4.05
N MET A 275 -21.35 -7.66 4.86
CA MET A 275 -21.47 -7.32 6.28
C MET A 275 -21.41 -5.81 6.55
N MET A 276 -21.12 -4.99 5.54
CA MET A 276 -21.08 -3.53 5.70
C MET A 276 -22.47 -2.96 5.91
N ASN A 277 -22.54 -1.77 6.52
CA ASN A 277 -23.82 -1.08 6.73
C ASN A 277 -24.46 -0.59 5.43
N THR A 278 -23.64 -0.29 4.42
CA THR A 278 -24.09 -0.05 3.05
C THR A 278 -24.56 -1.37 2.48
N LYS A 279 -25.86 -1.62 2.57
CA LYS A 279 -26.45 -2.87 2.08
C LYS A 279 -26.42 -2.89 0.56
N GLY A 280 -25.93 -3.98 0.02
CA GLY A 280 -25.87 -4.20 -1.43
C GLY A 280 -25.58 -5.66 -1.75
N ASP A 281 -25.97 -6.10 -2.94
CA ASP A 281 -25.51 -7.37 -3.51
C ASP A 281 -24.18 -7.09 -4.22
N TYR A 282 -23.08 -7.39 -3.55
CA TYR A 282 -21.73 -7.20 -4.03
C TYR A 282 -21.22 -8.49 -4.67
N ARG A 283 -20.77 -8.40 -5.91
CA ARG A 283 -20.20 -9.54 -6.66
C ARG A 283 -18.79 -9.22 -7.17
N PRO A 284 -17.82 -9.07 -6.26
CA PRO A 284 -16.42 -8.90 -6.65
C PRO A 284 -15.85 -10.24 -7.13
N ASN A 285 -15.11 -10.20 -8.23
CA ASN A 285 -14.42 -11.35 -8.78
C ASN A 285 -13.07 -10.89 -9.32
N PHE A 286 -12.01 -11.15 -8.57
CA PHE A 286 -10.67 -10.71 -8.88
C PHE A 286 -9.78 -11.92 -9.14
N THR A 287 -9.16 -11.98 -10.31
CA THR A 287 -8.30 -13.09 -10.71
C THR A 287 -7.04 -12.55 -11.35
N ASP A 288 -5.90 -13.11 -11.01
CA ASP A 288 -4.66 -12.90 -11.75
C ASP A 288 -3.84 -14.17 -11.93
N ALA A 289 -2.97 -14.13 -12.92
CA ALA A 289 -1.96 -15.13 -13.17
C ALA A 289 -0.65 -14.46 -13.57
N GLN A 290 0.46 -14.99 -13.03
CA GLN A 290 1.80 -14.48 -13.29
C GLN A 290 2.73 -15.66 -13.59
N ALA A 291 3.65 -15.46 -14.52
CA ALA A 291 4.65 -16.46 -14.85
C ALA A 291 6.00 -15.81 -15.14
N GLN A 292 7.06 -16.36 -14.59
CA GLN A 292 8.44 -15.99 -14.90
C GLN A 292 9.21 -17.22 -15.36
N PHE A 293 9.92 -17.08 -16.47
CA PHE A 293 10.79 -18.11 -17.02
C PHE A 293 12.19 -17.54 -17.17
N ASN A 294 13.20 -18.23 -16.64
CA ASN A 294 14.58 -17.82 -16.74
C ASN A 294 15.38 -18.86 -17.51
N PHE A 295 16.17 -18.43 -18.47
CA PHE A 295 17.02 -19.25 -19.34
C PHE A 295 18.47 -18.79 -19.21
N GLN A 296 19.31 -19.61 -18.61
CA GLN A 296 20.75 -19.39 -18.60
C GLN A 296 21.32 -19.81 -19.94
N LEU A 297 21.46 -18.89 -20.88
CA LEU A 297 21.92 -19.17 -22.25
C LEU A 297 23.42 -19.54 -22.29
N SER A 298 24.21 -18.88 -21.42
CA SER A 298 25.63 -19.18 -21.18
C SER A 298 26.04 -18.69 -19.80
N GLU A 299 27.30 -18.85 -19.42
CA GLU A 299 27.82 -18.26 -18.14
C GLU A 299 27.69 -16.75 -18.06
N LYS A 300 27.60 -16.06 -19.19
CA LYS A 300 27.55 -14.59 -19.29
C LYS A 300 26.18 -14.07 -19.67
N TRP A 301 25.31 -14.86 -20.25
CA TRP A 301 24.03 -14.43 -20.79
C TRP A 301 22.85 -15.12 -20.11
N ASN A 302 21.94 -14.33 -19.63
CA ASN A 302 20.65 -14.78 -19.06
C ASN A 302 19.49 -14.08 -19.77
N LEU A 303 18.45 -14.85 -20.09
CA LEU A 303 17.19 -14.35 -20.63
C LEU A 303 16.09 -14.65 -19.64
N SER A 304 15.33 -13.61 -19.25
CA SER A 304 14.16 -13.74 -18.39
C SER A 304 12.91 -13.25 -19.11
N LEU A 305 11.83 -14.00 -19.00
CA LEU A 305 10.50 -13.66 -19.52
C LEU A 305 9.57 -13.48 -18.32
N LEU A 306 8.82 -12.39 -18.27
CA LEU A 306 7.79 -12.14 -17.26
C LEU A 306 6.45 -11.90 -17.97
N GLY A 307 5.41 -12.62 -17.55
CA GLY A 307 4.04 -12.43 -18.00
C GLY A 307 3.11 -12.20 -16.82
N TYR A 308 2.16 -11.30 -16.99
CA TYR A 308 1.08 -11.01 -16.04
C TYR A 308 -0.22 -10.79 -16.78
N TYR A 309 -1.28 -11.36 -16.26
CA TYR A 309 -2.64 -11.12 -16.71
C TYR A 309 -3.56 -11.03 -15.50
N SER A 310 -4.42 -10.03 -15.46
CA SER A 310 -5.47 -9.93 -14.45
C SER A 310 -6.81 -9.53 -15.06
N LYS A 311 -7.86 -10.05 -14.42
CA LYS A 311 -9.23 -9.66 -14.68
C LYS A 311 -9.94 -9.42 -13.36
N ASN A 312 -10.39 -8.18 -13.18
CA ASN A 312 -11.10 -7.74 -11.99
C ASN A 312 -12.49 -7.26 -12.40
N ASN A 313 -13.52 -7.93 -11.90
CA ASN A 313 -14.91 -7.56 -12.12
C ASN A 313 -15.51 -7.15 -10.77
N TYR A 314 -16.24 -6.08 -10.76
CA TYR A 314 -16.97 -5.60 -9.61
C TYR A 314 -18.39 -5.28 -10.02
N MET A 315 -19.38 -5.81 -9.32
CA MET A 315 -20.78 -5.45 -9.51
C MET A 315 -21.37 -5.09 -8.15
N LEU A 316 -22.10 -3.99 -8.12
CA LEU A 316 -22.88 -3.54 -6.98
C LEU A 316 -24.33 -3.34 -7.41
N VAL A 317 -25.25 -4.00 -6.72
CA VAL A 317 -26.68 -3.71 -6.73
C VAL A 317 -27.03 -3.17 -5.35
N PRO A 318 -27.19 -1.85 -5.17
CA PRO A 318 -27.46 -1.28 -3.87
C PRO A 318 -28.83 -1.73 -3.36
N GLN A 319 -28.94 -1.88 -2.06
CA GLN A 319 -30.20 -2.25 -1.38
C GLN A 319 -30.71 -1.07 -0.57
N ASN A 320 -32.04 -1.00 -0.42
CA ASN A 320 -32.70 0.02 0.38
C ASN A 320 -32.11 0.08 1.80
N ALA A 321 -31.86 1.29 2.27
CA ALA A 321 -31.23 1.54 3.55
C ALA A 321 -32.08 2.44 4.45
N LYS A 322 -32.00 2.18 5.76
CA LYS A 322 -32.54 3.05 6.81
C LYS A 322 -31.38 3.50 7.68
N ILE A 323 -31.14 4.79 7.74
CA ILE A 323 -29.96 5.37 8.39
C ILE A 323 -30.41 6.39 9.41
N ASN A 324 -30.03 6.21 10.67
CA ASN A 324 -30.33 7.17 11.73
C ASN A 324 -29.16 8.15 11.88
N PHE A 325 -29.45 9.44 11.88
CA PHE A 325 -28.45 10.51 12.00
C PHE A 325 -29.05 11.72 12.73
N GLY A 326 -28.33 12.84 12.78
CA GLY A 326 -28.74 14.05 13.45
C GLY A 326 -28.28 14.12 14.90
N THR A 327 -28.88 15.02 15.67
CA THR A 327 -28.58 15.28 17.08
C THR A 327 -29.67 14.70 17.97
N ILE A 328 -29.51 14.83 19.31
CA ILE A 328 -30.56 14.46 20.26
C ILE A 328 -31.79 15.37 20.09
N ASP A 329 -31.56 16.63 19.71
CA ASP A 329 -32.62 17.62 19.55
C ASP A 329 -33.34 17.47 18.20
N ILE A 330 -32.63 17.00 17.18
CA ILE A 330 -33.17 16.77 15.84
C ILE A 330 -32.75 15.36 15.40
N PRO A 331 -33.41 14.32 15.90
CA PRO A 331 -33.12 12.93 15.52
C PRO A 331 -33.81 12.61 14.20
N LEU A 332 -33.01 12.40 13.16
CA LEU A 332 -33.48 12.13 11.81
C LEU A 332 -33.27 10.67 11.43
N GLN A 333 -34.12 10.18 10.56
CA GLN A 333 -33.95 8.92 9.85
C GLN A 333 -34.03 9.16 8.35
N ALA A 334 -32.97 8.78 7.61
CA ALA A 334 -33.03 8.70 6.17
C ALA A 334 -33.50 7.30 5.76
N ASN A 335 -34.51 7.25 4.94
CA ASN A 335 -34.90 6.07 4.19
C ASN A 335 -34.45 6.30 2.75
N VAL A 336 -33.55 5.45 2.26
CA VAL A 336 -33.00 5.56 0.91
C VAL A 336 -33.45 4.33 0.13
N TYR A 337 -34.14 4.58 -0.97
CA TYR A 337 -34.59 3.56 -1.91
C TYR A 337 -33.68 3.61 -3.12
N PHE A 338 -33.09 2.47 -3.45
CA PHE A 338 -32.17 2.33 -4.57
C PHE A 338 -32.79 1.50 -5.67
N ASP A 339 -32.53 1.91 -6.91
CA ASP A 339 -32.77 1.10 -8.11
C ASP A 339 -31.55 1.20 -9.03
N GLY A 340 -31.28 0.14 -9.80
CA GLY A 340 -30.17 0.08 -10.71
C GLY A 340 -28.96 -0.72 -10.22
N ARG A 341 -27.85 -0.54 -10.92
CA ARG A 341 -26.58 -1.26 -10.63
C ARG A 341 -25.37 -0.53 -11.17
N GLU A 342 -24.22 -0.86 -10.58
CA GLU A 342 -22.89 -0.50 -11.07
C GLU A 342 -22.15 -1.77 -11.50
N VAL A 343 -21.42 -1.70 -12.62
CA VAL A 343 -20.58 -2.79 -13.13
C VAL A 343 -19.28 -2.19 -13.64
N ASP A 344 -18.19 -2.64 -13.03
CA ASP A 344 -16.83 -2.22 -13.36
C ASP A 344 -16.00 -3.43 -13.77
N ASP A 345 -15.37 -3.32 -14.92
CA ASP A 345 -14.47 -4.34 -15.46
C ASP A 345 -13.08 -3.77 -15.70
N TYR A 346 -12.07 -4.43 -15.18
CA TYR A 346 -10.67 -4.07 -15.35
C TYR A 346 -9.89 -5.29 -15.85
N THR A 347 -9.33 -5.19 -17.04
CA THR A 347 -8.44 -6.20 -17.59
C THR A 347 -7.05 -5.61 -17.79
N THR A 348 -6.03 -6.26 -17.25
CA THR A 348 -4.65 -5.78 -17.34
C THR A 348 -3.73 -6.91 -17.81
N GLY A 349 -2.85 -6.59 -18.75
CA GLY A 349 -1.81 -7.47 -19.22
C GLY A 349 -0.44 -6.81 -19.18
N LEU A 350 0.62 -7.57 -18.86
CA LEU A 350 2.01 -7.15 -18.99
C LEU A 350 2.84 -8.32 -19.51
N GLY A 351 3.66 -8.05 -20.50
CA GLY A 351 4.69 -8.93 -20.96
C GLY A 351 6.04 -8.23 -20.95
N ALA A 352 7.08 -8.90 -20.47
CA ALA A 352 8.43 -8.33 -20.47
C ALA A 352 9.49 -9.38 -20.78
N VAL A 353 10.51 -8.93 -21.51
CA VAL A 353 11.71 -9.70 -21.85
C VAL A 353 12.92 -8.94 -21.31
N THR A 354 13.72 -9.62 -20.48
CA THR A 354 14.96 -9.09 -19.93
C THR A 354 16.14 -9.91 -20.41
N LEU A 355 17.06 -9.28 -21.10
CA LEU A 355 18.34 -9.86 -21.49
C LEU A 355 19.44 -9.26 -20.62
N SER A 356 20.15 -10.11 -19.87
CA SER A 356 21.24 -9.71 -19.00
C SER A 356 22.57 -10.24 -19.52
N TYR A 357 23.58 -9.40 -19.57
CA TYR A 357 24.94 -9.72 -19.99
C TYR A 357 25.97 -9.35 -18.92
N LYS A 358 26.74 -10.33 -18.52
CA LYS A 358 27.77 -10.24 -17.49
C LYS A 358 29.13 -10.57 -18.09
N PRO A 359 29.86 -9.59 -18.62
CA PRO A 359 31.18 -9.84 -19.19
C PRO A 359 32.17 -10.35 -18.15
N ASN A 360 32.10 -9.85 -16.93
CA ASN A 360 32.91 -10.24 -15.77
C ASN A 360 32.08 -10.12 -14.47
N LYS A 361 32.69 -10.37 -13.30
CA LYS A 361 32.01 -10.33 -11.99
C LYS A 361 31.63 -8.93 -11.51
N ASP A 362 32.21 -7.89 -12.09
CA ASP A 362 32.10 -6.51 -11.64
C ASP A 362 31.14 -5.69 -12.52
N MET A 363 30.70 -6.24 -13.66
CA MET A 363 29.84 -5.54 -14.62
C MET A 363 28.58 -6.34 -14.96
N ASN A 364 27.44 -5.65 -14.96
CA ASN A 364 26.18 -6.20 -15.41
C ASN A 364 25.44 -5.20 -16.30
N LEU A 365 25.05 -5.65 -17.48
CA LEU A 365 24.26 -4.89 -18.44
C LEU A 365 22.94 -5.59 -18.66
N ARG A 366 21.85 -4.83 -18.61
CA ARG A 366 20.48 -5.35 -18.82
C ARG A 366 19.75 -4.53 -19.88
N TRP A 367 19.06 -5.22 -20.76
CA TRP A 367 18.10 -4.66 -21.71
C TRP A 367 16.74 -5.26 -21.41
N ILE A 368 15.75 -4.40 -21.25
CA ILE A 368 14.41 -4.78 -20.89
C ILE A 368 13.46 -4.21 -21.93
N ALA A 369 12.68 -5.06 -22.57
CA ALA A 369 11.56 -4.65 -23.39
C ALA A 369 10.27 -5.08 -22.70
N SER A 370 9.33 -4.18 -22.49
CA SER A 370 8.05 -4.47 -21.86
C SER A 370 6.88 -3.82 -22.58
N ALA A 371 5.75 -4.49 -22.55
CA ALA A 371 4.47 -4.02 -23.07
C ALA A 371 3.41 -4.20 -21.98
N TYR A 372 2.68 -3.14 -21.69
CA TYR A 372 1.57 -3.10 -20.75
C TYR A 372 0.29 -2.70 -21.48
N SER A 373 -0.83 -3.33 -21.13
CA SER A 373 -2.15 -2.99 -21.65
C SER A 373 -3.15 -2.97 -20.48
N ALA A 374 -3.99 -1.95 -20.43
CA ALA A 374 -5.11 -1.86 -19.50
C ALA A 374 -6.39 -1.51 -20.29
N TYR A 375 -7.45 -2.25 -20.02
CA TYR A 375 -8.78 -1.97 -20.49
C TYR A 375 -9.72 -1.89 -19.29
N GLU A 376 -10.40 -0.76 -19.15
CA GLU A 376 -11.28 -0.48 -18.02
C GLU A 376 -12.63 0.01 -18.56
N THR A 377 -13.70 -0.51 -18.00
CA THR A 377 -15.06 0.00 -18.22
C THR A 377 -15.73 0.24 -16.90
N GLU A 378 -16.44 1.33 -16.78
CA GLU A 378 -17.27 1.69 -15.66
C GLU A 378 -18.66 2.02 -16.19
N THR A 379 -19.64 1.23 -15.77
CA THR A 379 -21.02 1.39 -16.22
C THR A 379 -21.95 1.39 -15.03
N PHE A 380 -22.72 2.44 -14.88
CA PHE A 380 -23.77 2.46 -13.90
C PHE A 380 -25.01 3.20 -14.39
N ASP A 381 -26.15 2.71 -13.98
CA ASP A 381 -27.44 3.38 -13.97
C ASP A 381 -27.99 3.19 -12.57
N MET A 382 -27.96 4.24 -11.77
CA MET A 382 -28.40 4.22 -10.39
C MET A 382 -29.37 5.34 -10.10
N GLN A 383 -30.46 5.00 -9.45
CA GLN A 383 -31.42 5.94 -8.93
C GLN A 383 -31.50 5.78 -7.42
N GLU A 384 -31.40 6.89 -6.72
CA GLU A 384 -31.45 6.99 -5.28
C GLU A 384 -32.56 7.95 -4.88
N GLN A 385 -33.58 7.46 -4.17
CA GLN A 385 -34.69 8.27 -3.69
C GLN A 385 -34.60 8.40 -2.18
N TYR A 386 -34.58 9.63 -1.70
CA TYR A 386 -34.35 9.97 -0.29
C TYR A 386 -35.64 10.46 0.37
N PHE A 387 -35.95 9.87 1.53
CA PHE A 387 -36.97 10.34 2.44
C PHE A 387 -36.36 10.60 3.80
N PHE A 388 -36.67 11.74 4.39
CA PHE A 388 -36.26 12.05 5.76
C PHE A 388 -37.46 12.02 6.69
N GLY A 389 -37.28 11.36 7.81
CA GLY A 389 -38.26 11.32 8.88
C GLY A 389 -37.70 11.84 10.19
N VAL A 390 -38.51 12.61 10.90
CA VAL A 390 -38.20 13.03 12.28
C VAL A 390 -38.63 11.89 13.20
N ARG A 391 -37.73 11.47 14.10
CA ARG A 391 -38.04 10.41 15.07
C ARG A 391 -38.66 10.99 16.35
N ASN A 392 -39.62 10.27 16.91
CA ASN A 392 -40.18 10.63 18.20
C ASN A 392 -39.15 10.45 19.32
N THR A 393 -38.83 11.53 20.05
CA THR A 393 -37.92 11.51 21.20
C THR A 393 -38.66 11.64 22.53
N SER A 394 -39.98 11.65 22.55
CA SER A 394 -40.80 11.71 23.76
C SER A 394 -40.61 10.44 24.59
N PHE A 395 -39.83 10.54 25.64
CA PHE A 395 -39.53 9.39 26.51
C PHE A 395 -40.81 8.84 27.17
N GLY A 396 -41.09 7.57 26.92
CA GLY A 396 -42.26 6.88 27.43
C GLY A 396 -43.48 6.90 26.49
N ALA A 397 -43.38 7.49 25.30
CA ALA A 397 -44.41 7.31 24.27
C ALA A 397 -44.30 5.88 23.65
N GLU A 398 -45.43 5.32 23.26
CA GLU A 398 -45.46 3.97 22.63
C GLU A 398 -44.68 3.93 21.32
N ASP A 399 -44.62 5.03 20.61
CA ASP A 399 -43.92 5.24 19.36
C ASP A 399 -42.51 5.90 19.55
N PHE A 400 -41.93 5.76 20.75
CA PHE A 400 -40.58 6.28 21.01
C PHE A 400 -39.55 5.69 20.05
N GLY A 401 -38.87 6.56 19.30
CA GLY A 401 -37.86 6.17 18.31
C GLY A 401 -38.43 5.81 16.94
N GLU A 402 -39.73 5.81 16.74
CA GLU A 402 -40.34 5.67 15.42
C GLU A 402 -40.39 7.01 14.67
N VAL A 403 -40.50 6.93 13.34
CA VAL A 403 -40.63 8.10 12.48
C VAL A 403 -42.04 8.63 12.55
N ILE A 404 -42.23 9.85 13.02
CA ILE A 404 -43.51 10.51 13.17
C ILE A 404 -43.89 11.39 12.00
N ASP A 405 -42.89 11.80 11.22
CA ASP A 405 -43.07 12.65 10.05
C ASP A 405 -42.04 12.23 8.99
N ASN A 406 -42.44 12.06 7.73
CA ASN A 406 -41.61 11.52 6.68
C ASN A 406 -41.79 12.37 5.43
N HIS A 407 -40.72 13.10 5.04
CA HIS A 407 -40.74 13.97 3.90
C HIS A 407 -39.82 13.43 2.80
N GLU A 408 -40.30 13.49 1.56
CA GLU A 408 -39.45 13.26 0.41
C GLU A 408 -38.46 14.42 0.28
N VAL A 409 -37.15 14.08 0.11
CA VAL A 409 -36.10 15.09 -0.04
C VAL A 409 -35.72 15.23 -1.51
N GLY A 410 -35.77 14.14 -2.26
CA GLY A 410 -35.48 14.17 -3.68
C GLY A 410 -35.01 12.83 -4.23
N THR A 411 -34.74 12.83 -5.52
CA THR A 411 -34.22 11.71 -6.26
C THR A 411 -32.92 12.12 -6.94
N LEU A 412 -31.90 11.28 -6.83
CA LEU A 412 -30.64 11.42 -7.51
C LEU A 412 -30.48 10.30 -8.54
N THR A 413 -30.34 10.67 -9.81
CA THR A 413 -30.10 9.72 -10.89
C THR A 413 -28.70 9.91 -11.43
N LYS A 414 -27.94 8.83 -11.48
CA LYS A 414 -26.54 8.79 -11.97
C LYS A 414 -26.43 7.82 -13.14
N HIS A 415 -25.75 8.24 -14.14
CA HIS A 415 -25.46 7.43 -15.33
C HIS A 415 -24.00 7.54 -15.71
N ALA A 416 -23.37 6.41 -16.07
CA ALA A 416 -22.05 6.41 -16.69
C ALA A 416 -21.88 5.28 -17.70
N ARG A 417 -21.14 5.58 -18.77
CA ARG A 417 -20.63 4.65 -19.78
C ARG A 417 -19.20 5.03 -20.11
N ASN A 418 -18.33 4.86 -19.09
CA ASN A 418 -16.94 5.24 -19.19
C ASN A 418 -16.10 4.06 -19.71
N GLY A 419 -15.16 4.37 -20.58
CA GLY A 419 -14.20 3.41 -21.10
C GLY A 419 -12.79 3.99 -21.14
N PHE A 420 -11.81 3.24 -20.68
CA PHE A 420 -10.41 3.63 -20.71
C PHE A 420 -9.55 2.49 -21.24
N TYR A 421 -8.76 2.81 -22.27
CA TYR A 421 -7.80 1.88 -22.82
C TYR A 421 -6.42 2.51 -22.85
N ALA A 422 -5.42 1.83 -22.33
CA ALA A 422 -4.05 2.29 -22.33
C ALA A 422 -3.09 1.19 -22.78
N GLN A 423 -2.15 1.55 -23.66
CA GLN A 423 -1.02 0.73 -24.06
C GLN A 423 0.27 1.47 -23.77
N VAL A 424 1.23 0.79 -23.13
CA VAL A 424 2.53 1.37 -22.79
C VAL A 424 3.64 0.40 -23.18
N TYR A 425 4.55 0.89 -24.01
CA TYR A 425 5.71 0.13 -24.48
C TYR A 425 6.97 0.77 -23.93
N ASN A 426 7.83 -0.01 -23.29
CA ASN A 426 9.09 0.46 -22.75
C ASN A 426 10.26 -0.30 -23.34
N LEU A 427 11.34 0.41 -23.58
CA LEU A 427 12.66 -0.14 -23.88
C LEU A 427 13.67 0.49 -22.92
N ASP A 428 14.23 -0.32 -22.02
CA ASP A 428 15.17 0.11 -21.00
C ASP A 428 16.54 -0.49 -21.23
N HIS A 429 17.57 0.29 -21.01
CA HIS A 429 18.94 -0.17 -20.78
C HIS A 429 19.37 0.21 -19.36
N LYS A 430 19.89 -0.74 -18.61
CA LYS A 430 20.46 -0.49 -17.26
C LYS A 430 21.83 -1.12 -17.16
N GLY A 431 22.80 -0.38 -16.67
CA GLY A 431 24.15 -0.84 -16.45
C GLY A 431 24.57 -0.65 -15.01
N LEU A 432 25.44 -1.55 -14.56
CA LEU A 432 26.06 -1.51 -13.25
C LEU A 432 27.52 -1.92 -13.41
N TYR A 433 28.44 -1.15 -12.83
CA TYR A 433 29.86 -1.44 -12.81
C TYR A 433 30.47 -1.12 -11.44
N ALA A 434 31.02 -2.13 -10.80
CA ALA A 434 31.73 -2.00 -9.53
C ALA A 434 33.23 -1.95 -9.81
N PHE A 435 33.91 -0.94 -9.32
CA PHE A 435 35.38 -0.79 -9.44
C PHE A 435 35.92 -0.18 -8.16
N ASP A 436 36.99 -0.78 -7.63
CA ASP A 436 37.58 -0.39 -6.34
C ASP A 436 36.54 -0.21 -5.24
N GLN A 437 36.34 1.01 -4.77
CA GLN A 437 35.37 1.40 -3.73
C GLN A 437 34.16 2.15 -4.32
N CYS A 438 33.96 2.06 -5.64
CA CYS A 438 32.91 2.76 -6.37
C CYS A 438 31.91 1.78 -6.97
N LEU A 439 30.66 2.20 -6.98
CA LEU A 439 29.56 1.51 -7.65
C LEU A 439 28.85 2.48 -8.59
N LEU A 440 29.15 2.36 -9.89
CA LEU A 440 28.53 3.17 -10.92
C LEU A 440 27.28 2.47 -11.47
N LYS A 441 26.15 3.18 -11.50
CA LYS A 441 24.91 2.74 -12.12
C LYS A 441 24.45 3.77 -13.15
N TRP A 442 23.90 3.32 -14.26
CA TRP A 442 23.31 4.17 -15.28
C TRP A 442 22.12 3.51 -15.94
N GLY A 443 21.27 4.28 -16.55
CA GLY A 443 20.13 3.76 -17.30
C GLY A 443 19.59 4.76 -18.31
N LEU A 444 18.95 4.22 -19.33
CA LEU A 444 18.23 4.94 -20.35
C LEU A 444 16.93 4.20 -20.62
N ARG A 445 15.82 4.92 -20.74
CA ARG A 445 14.49 4.37 -21.00
C ARG A 445 13.80 5.20 -22.07
N PHE A 446 13.25 4.51 -23.03
CA PHE A 446 12.26 5.06 -23.96
C PHE A 446 10.90 4.46 -23.62
N GLN A 447 9.88 5.31 -23.54
CA GLN A 447 8.50 4.91 -23.32
C GLN A 447 7.60 5.52 -24.37
N HIS A 448 6.77 4.69 -25.00
CA HIS A 448 5.65 5.09 -25.82
C HIS A 448 4.36 4.75 -25.11
N GLN A 449 3.44 5.70 -25.04
CA GLN A 449 2.16 5.56 -24.34
C GLN A 449 1.03 6.01 -25.27
N ASP A 450 0.06 5.13 -25.49
CA ASP A 450 -1.20 5.41 -26.15
C ASP A 450 -2.35 5.27 -25.16
N VAL A 451 -3.26 6.25 -25.15
CA VAL A 451 -4.45 6.25 -24.28
C VAL A 451 -5.66 6.65 -25.14
N ASP A 452 -6.73 5.90 -24.98
CA ASP A 452 -8.06 6.17 -25.53
C ASP A 452 -9.04 6.19 -24.33
N ASP A 453 -9.69 7.34 -24.09
CA ASP A 453 -10.53 7.58 -22.92
C ASP A 453 -11.87 8.15 -23.36
N VAL A 454 -12.92 7.40 -23.11
CA VAL A 454 -14.32 7.79 -23.39
C VAL A 454 -15.00 8.04 -22.06
N VAL A 455 -15.52 9.24 -21.87
CA VAL A 455 -16.34 9.62 -20.73
C VAL A 455 -17.74 9.97 -21.25
N ASP A 456 -18.74 9.27 -20.78
CA ASP A 456 -20.16 9.57 -21.01
C ASP A 456 -20.85 9.40 -19.65
N GLU A 457 -20.93 10.50 -18.91
CA GLU A 457 -21.38 10.54 -17.54
C GLU A 457 -22.29 11.74 -17.31
N TRP A 458 -23.42 11.51 -16.63
CA TRP A 458 -24.30 12.59 -16.22
C TRP A 458 -24.96 12.29 -14.88
N GLN A 459 -25.36 13.35 -14.20
CA GLN A 459 -26.10 13.31 -12.96
C GLN A 459 -27.28 14.26 -13.03
N MET A 460 -28.42 13.81 -12.57
CA MET A 460 -29.63 14.61 -12.43
C MET A 460 -30.12 14.53 -10.99
N MET A 461 -30.32 15.65 -10.37
CA MET A 461 -30.86 15.78 -9.01
C MET A 461 -32.25 16.40 -9.13
N ASP A 462 -33.25 15.65 -8.69
CA ASP A 462 -34.62 16.13 -8.53
C ASP A 462 -34.90 16.25 -7.04
N SER A 463 -34.97 17.47 -6.55
CA SER A 463 -35.29 17.76 -5.14
C SER A 463 -36.77 17.99 -5.00
N ALA A 464 -37.44 17.22 -4.13
CA ALA A 464 -38.86 17.38 -3.88
C ALA A 464 -39.23 18.83 -3.53
N GLY A 465 -40.09 19.41 -4.30
CA GLY A 465 -40.55 20.81 -4.14
C GLY A 465 -39.62 21.86 -4.76
N TYR A 466 -38.55 21.51 -5.44
CA TYR A 466 -37.63 22.47 -6.08
C TYR A 466 -37.56 22.36 -7.61
N THR A 467 -37.79 21.18 -8.18
CA THR A 467 -37.76 20.96 -9.63
C THR A 467 -39.12 21.03 -10.27
N LEU A 468 -40.15 20.69 -9.51
CA LEU A 468 -41.53 21.00 -9.88
C LEU A 468 -41.99 22.11 -8.95
N PRO A 469 -42.23 23.33 -9.43
CA PRO A 469 -42.70 24.39 -8.57
C PRO A 469 -43.96 23.89 -7.90
N TYR A 470 -43.94 23.88 -6.59
CA TYR A 470 -45.15 23.87 -5.80
C TYR A 470 -45.93 25.10 -6.21
N VAL A 471 -46.93 24.92 -7.02
CA VAL A 471 -47.88 25.97 -7.30
C VAL A 471 -48.78 26.01 -6.07
N PRO A 472 -48.60 26.96 -5.14
CA PRO A 472 -49.57 27.12 -4.08
C PRO A 472 -50.93 27.31 -4.75
N ASP A 473 -52.00 26.74 -4.20
CA ASP A 473 -53.39 27.00 -4.65
C ASP A 473 -53.72 28.49 -4.45
N VAL A 474 -53.16 29.31 -5.30
CA VAL A 474 -53.46 30.74 -5.38
C VAL A 474 -54.57 30.91 -6.36
N ILE A 475 -55.75 31.08 -5.87
CA ILE A 475 -56.93 31.47 -6.67
C ILE A 475 -56.57 32.83 -7.28
N GLY A 476 -56.33 32.87 -8.60
CA GLY A 476 -55.90 34.04 -9.30
C GLY A 476 -54.43 34.09 -9.73
N GLY A 477 -53.77 32.92 -9.80
CA GLY A 477 -52.30 32.78 -10.00
C GLY A 477 -51.75 33.53 -11.21
N TYR A 478 -50.58 34.14 -10.99
CA TYR A 478 -49.70 34.57 -12.04
C TYR A 478 -49.11 33.34 -12.76
N PRO A 479 -48.90 33.37 -14.06
CA PRO A 479 -48.17 32.32 -14.76
C PRO A 479 -46.73 32.30 -14.18
N VAL A 480 -46.45 31.28 -13.39
CA VAL A 480 -45.07 30.99 -12.98
C VAL A 480 -44.43 30.21 -14.11
N GLU A 481 -43.38 30.76 -14.72
CA GLU A 481 -42.53 29.99 -15.60
C GLU A 481 -41.94 28.83 -14.75
N LEU A 482 -42.30 27.61 -15.12
CA LEU A 482 -41.76 26.43 -14.49
C LEU A 482 -40.28 26.35 -14.82
N PRO A 483 -39.36 26.31 -13.82
CA PRO A 483 -37.96 26.06 -14.12
C PRO A 483 -37.83 24.72 -14.82
N GLU A 484 -37.05 24.68 -15.91
CA GLU A 484 -36.72 23.45 -16.58
C GLU A 484 -35.91 22.52 -15.63
N ILE A 485 -36.24 21.23 -15.61
CA ILE A 485 -35.46 20.23 -14.91
C ILE A 485 -34.15 20.09 -15.68
N GLY A 486 -33.06 20.54 -15.05
CA GLY A 486 -31.72 20.49 -15.62
C GLY A 486 -30.90 19.30 -15.09
N MET A 487 -29.85 18.93 -15.80
CA MET A 487 -28.82 18.06 -15.28
C MET A 487 -27.91 18.85 -14.33
N ASP A 488 -27.51 18.22 -13.22
CA ASP A 488 -26.52 18.77 -12.32
C ASP A 488 -25.16 18.88 -13.03
N PHE A 489 -24.78 17.84 -13.75
CA PHE A 489 -23.71 17.87 -14.73
C PHE A 489 -23.95 16.85 -15.87
N SER A 490 -23.29 17.09 -17.01
CA SER A 490 -23.21 16.16 -18.12
C SER A 490 -21.85 16.29 -18.80
N HIS A 491 -21.09 15.22 -18.81
CA HIS A 491 -19.78 15.15 -19.46
C HIS A 491 -19.80 14.08 -20.55
N LYS A 492 -19.48 14.49 -21.77
CA LYS A 492 -19.36 13.58 -22.91
C LYS A 492 -18.12 13.94 -23.69
N THR A 493 -17.06 13.15 -23.51
CA THR A 493 -15.77 13.40 -24.15
C THR A 493 -15.14 12.12 -24.65
N HIS A 494 -14.33 12.27 -25.71
CA HIS A 494 -13.49 11.22 -26.24
C HIS A 494 -12.09 11.79 -26.47
N ASN A 495 -11.14 11.33 -25.65
CA ASN A 495 -9.77 11.79 -25.69
C ASN A 495 -8.85 10.69 -26.18
N VAL A 496 -8.02 11.04 -27.16
CA VAL A 496 -6.94 10.17 -27.64
C VAL A 496 -5.61 10.86 -27.39
N LEU A 497 -4.70 10.18 -26.72
CA LEU A 497 -3.39 10.68 -26.35
C LEU A 497 -2.31 9.71 -26.78
N SER A 498 -1.30 10.19 -27.55
CA SER A 498 -0.12 9.43 -27.91
C SER A 498 1.12 10.23 -27.54
N VAL A 499 1.97 9.70 -26.64
CA VAL A 499 3.11 10.41 -26.05
C VAL A 499 4.36 9.55 -26.04
N ASN A 500 5.49 10.16 -26.37
CA ASN A 500 6.83 9.56 -26.25
C ASN A 500 7.61 10.24 -25.13
N ASN A 501 8.14 9.46 -24.21
CA ASN A 501 8.96 9.91 -23.08
C ASN A 501 10.37 9.32 -23.17
N LEU A 502 11.36 10.06 -22.70
CA LEU A 502 12.75 9.61 -22.64
C LEU A 502 13.31 9.93 -21.26
N ASP A 503 13.80 8.93 -20.56
CA ASP A 503 14.37 9.02 -19.23
C ASP A 503 15.83 8.54 -19.23
N GLY A 504 16.67 9.16 -18.43
CA GLY A 504 18.02 8.69 -18.23
C GLY A 504 18.54 9.07 -16.86
N PHE A 505 19.43 8.24 -16.31
CA PHE A 505 20.11 8.54 -15.05
C PHE A 505 21.57 8.07 -15.07
N VAL A 506 22.39 8.73 -14.27
CA VAL A 506 23.71 8.29 -13.87
C VAL A 506 23.90 8.53 -12.38
N GLN A 507 24.45 7.53 -11.68
CA GLN A 507 24.64 7.54 -10.24
C GLN A 507 25.93 6.83 -9.89
N ASN A 508 26.69 7.39 -8.95
CA ASN A 508 27.83 6.70 -8.37
C ASN A 508 27.76 6.71 -6.85
N SER A 509 28.16 5.59 -6.24
CA SER A 509 28.29 5.43 -4.79
C SER A 509 29.74 5.17 -4.46
N TRP A 510 30.32 5.95 -3.54
CA TRP A 510 31.70 5.86 -3.05
C TRP A 510 31.70 5.35 -1.63
N THR A 511 32.42 4.27 -1.36
CA THR A 511 32.68 3.79 0.00
C THR A 511 34.04 4.33 0.45
N ILE A 512 34.05 5.18 1.46
CA ILE A 512 35.21 5.90 1.93
C ILE A 512 35.54 5.44 3.36
N PRO A 513 36.58 4.59 3.56
CA PRO A 513 37.03 4.22 4.87
C PRO A 513 37.56 5.41 5.67
N TYR A 514 37.21 5.53 6.95
CA TYR A 514 37.63 6.60 7.83
C TYR A 514 38.43 6.06 8.99
N LYS A 515 39.70 5.71 8.74
CA LYS A 515 40.77 5.37 9.70
C LYS A 515 40.22 4.79 11.04
N ASP A 516 40.07 3.54 11.22
CA ASP A 516 39.63 2.85 12.46
C ASP A 516 38.40 3.48 13.17
N LYS A 517 37.73 4.42 12.51
CA LYS A 517 36.53 5.13 13.01
C LYS A 517 35.24 4.74 12.30
N GLY A 518 35.34 3.93 11.24
CA GLY A 518 34.21 3.49 10.47
C GLY A 518 34.31 3.82 8.98
N GLU A 519 33.19 3.89 8.31
CA GLU A 519 33.12 4.15 6.87
C GLU A 519 32.01 5.16 6.53
N PHE A 520 32.27 5.96 5.51
CA PHE A 520 31.27 6.78 4.85
C PHE A 520 30.88 6.15 3.53
N VAL A 521 29.58 6.16 3.23
CA VAL A 521 29.08 5.88 1.88
C VAL A 521 28.42 7.13 1.36
N VAL A 522 28.92 7.64 0.25
CA VAL A 522 28.41 8.84 -0.41
C VAL A 522 27.83 8.43 -1.75
N THR A 523 26.57 8.74 -1.98
CA THR A 523 25.89 8.48 -3.26
C THR A 523 25.51 9.80 -3.90
N GLY A 524 25.87 10.00 -5.17
CA GLY A 524 25.47 11.17 -5.95
C GLY A 524 24.95 10.72 -7.31
N GLY A 525 23.87 11.32 -7.76
CA GLY A 525 23.28 10.98 -9.05
C GLY A 525 22.46 12.10 -9.67
N LEU A 526 22.30 12.00 -10.96
CA LEU A 526 21.52 12.90 -11.78
C LEU A 526 20.54 12.08 -12.62
N ARG A 527 19.29 12.48 -12.65
CA ARG A 527 18.27 11.95 -13.54
C ARG A 527 17.70 13.06 -14.40
N ALA A 528 17.38 12.76 -15.63
CA ALA A 528 16.68 13.66 -16.54
C ALA A 528 15.52 12.91 -17.21
N ASN A 529 14.38 13.59 -17.33
CA ASN A 529 13.19 13.10 -17.98
C ASN A 529 12.71 14.11 -19.03
N TYR A 530 12.53 13.66 -20.25
CA TYR A 530 11.83 14.40 -21.31
C TYR A 530 10.38 13.92 -21.37
N TRP A 531 9.44 14.81 -21.07
CA TRP A 531 8.02 14.51 -21.14
C TRP A 531 7.42 15.01 -22.46
N GLY A 532 7.05 14.08 -23.31
CA GLY A 532 6.58 14.37 -24.67
C GLY A 532 5.25 15.10 -24.74
N TYR A 533 4.43 15.08 -23.67
CA TYR A 533 3.16 15.80 -23.61
C TYR A 533 3.33 17.31 -23.71
N ASN A 534 4.26 17.87 -22.97
CA ASN A 534 4.53 19.31 -22.95
C ASN A 534 5.93 19.69 -23.52
N HIS A 535 6.65 18.72 -24.07
CA HIS A 535 7.97 18.87 -24.69
C HIS A 535 9.04 19.50 -23.78
N LYS A 536 8.98 19.24 -22.44
CA LYS A 536 9.93 19.77 -21.47
C LYS A 536 10.83 18.70 -20.91
N VAL A 537 12.06 19.15 -20.55
CA VAL A 537 13.03 18.33 -19.83
C VAL A 537 13.01 18.73 -18.36
N TYR A 538 12.93 17.74 -17.49
CA TYR A 538 12.99 17.88 -16.04
C TYR A 538 14.22 17.18 -15.49
N VAL A 539 14.96 17.86 -14.61
CA VAL A 539 16.24 17.36 -14.08
C VAL A 539 16.13 17.17 -12.58
N SER A 540 16.58 16.01 -12.09
CA SER A 540 16.45 15.55 -10.71
C SER A 540 17.84 15.20 -10.13
N PRO A 541 18.62 16.17 -9.62
CA PRO A 541 19.82 15.87 -8.85
C PRO A 541 19.45 15.27 -7.49
N ARG A 542 20.16 14.23 -7.08
CA ARG A 542 19.96 13.54 -5.81
C ARG A 542 21.30 13.16 -5.19
N ALA A 543 21.36 13.23 -3.86
CA ALA A 543 22.57 12.86 -3.13
C ALA A 543 22.21 12.28 -1.77
N GLY A 544 23.10 11.45 -1.26
CA GLY A 544 22.99 10.87 0.08
C GLY A 544 24.35 10.58 0.67
N ILE A 545 24.39 10.58 1.99
CA ILE A 545 25.56 10.18 2.78
C ILE A 545 25.10 9.28 3.91
N ALA A 546 25.79 8.16 4.07
CA ALA A 546 25.64 7.32 5.25
C ALA A 546 26.99 7.26 5.98
N TYR A 547 26.94 7.26 7.31
CA TYR A 547 28.10 7.08 8.19
C TYR A 547 27.85 5.90 9.11
N LYS A 548 28.73 4.92 9.06
CA LYS A 548 28.75 3.75 9.94
C LYS A 548 30.00 3.80 10.78
N PRO A 549 29.91 4.28 12.04
CA PRO A 549 31.06 4.33 12.95
C PRO A 549 31.50 2.92 13.34
N GLU A 550 32.81 2.71 13.42
CA GLU A 550 33.39 1.50 13.99
C GLU A 550 33.31 1.59 15.51
N ASN A 551 32.29 0.97 16.09
CA ASN A 551 32.09 0.96 17.51
C ASN A 551 31.71 -0.46 17.98
N GLU A 552 32.58 -1.08 18.82
CA GLU A 552 32.36 -2.43 19.29
C GLU A 552 31.11 -2.59 20.19
N LYS A 553 30.66 -1.50 20.82
CA LYS A 553 29.57 -1.52 21.79
C LYS A 553 28.22 -1.06 21.24
N ARG A 554 28.22 -0.28 20.14
CA ARG A 554 26.99 0.31 19.57
C ARG A 554 27.03 0.22 18.06
N GLU A 555 26.12 -0.51 17.44
CA GLU A 555 25.95 -0.51 16.00
C GLU A 555 24.94 0.58 15.64
N VAL A 556 25.43 1.67 15.05
CA VAL A 556 24.59 2.78 14.58
C VAL A 556 24.95 3.07 13.13
N VAL A 557 23.96 3.38 12.32
CA VAL A 557 24.15 3.94 10.96
C VAL A 557 23.39 5.25 10.90
N TYR A 558 24.06 6.33 10.56
CA TYR A 558 23.45 7.64 10.32
C TYR A 558 23.31 7.85 8.83
N ARG A 559 22.18 8.42 8.39
CA ARG A 559 21.90 8.72 6.98
C ARG A 559 21.37 10.14 6.82
N LEU A 560 21.77 10.78 5.73
CA LEU A 560 21.22 12.03 5.24
C LEU A 560 21.09 11.92 3.74
N SER A 561 19.90 12.08 3.22
CA SER A 561 19.63 12.00 1.79
C SER A 561 18.64 13.07 1.36
N GLY A 562 18.70 13.45 0.09
CA GLY A 562 17.75 14.40 -0.47
C GLY A 562 18.03 14.71 -1.93
N GLY A 563 17.19 15.57 -2.48
CA GLY A 563 17.28 15.98 -3.87
C GLY A 563 15.98 16.52 -4.43
N VAL A 564 15.93 16.58 -5.74
CA VAL A 564 14.78 17.01 -6.53
C VAL A 564 14.11 15.77 -7.14
N TYR A 565 12.81 15.71 -7.03
CA TYR A 565 11.98 14.61 -7.56
C TYR A 565 10.90 15.22 -8.44
N ASN A 566 10.88 14.85 -9.71
CA ASN A 566 9.86 15.29 -10.66
C ASN A 566 8.90 14.13 -10.93
N GLN A 567 7.61 14.42 -10.98
CA GLN A 567 6.59 13.45 -11.37
C GLN A 567 5.77 14.02 -12.52
N THR A 568 5.83 13.36 -13.67
CA THR A 568 4.90 13.66 -14.74
C THR A 568 3.51 13.16 -14.36
N PRO A 569 2.47 14.00 -14.51
CA PRO A 569 1.10 13.57 -14.21
C PRO A 569 0.70 12.36 -15.04
N PHE A 570 -0.01 11.42 -14.42
CA PHE A 570 -0.66 10.35 -15.18
C PHE A 570 -1.96 10.85 -15.83
N TYR A 571 -2.52 10.06 -16.71
CA TYR A 571 -3.61 10.51 -17.57
C TYR A 571 -4.79 11.18 -16.84
N ARG A 572 -5.28 10.60 -15.74
CA ARG A 572 -6.42 11.17 -14.99
C ARG A 572 -6.08 12.49 -14.26
N GLU A 573 -4.82 12.76 -13.95
CA GLU A 573 -4.38 14.02 -13.35
C GLU A 573 -4.39 15.19 -14.35
N ILE A 574 -4.35 14.91 -15.67
CA ILE A 574 -4.41 15.94 -16.71
C ILE A 574 -5.81 16.08 -17.32
N ARG A 575 -6.80 15.34 -16.83
CA ARG A 575 -8.18 15.42 -17.26
C ARG A 575 -8.96 16.37 -16.36
N ASN A 576 -9.51 17.43 -16.95
CA ASN A 576 -10.38 18.39 -16.28
C ASN A 576 -11.71 17.76 -15.85
N ARG A 577 -12.47 18.46 -15.02
CA ARG A 577 -13.79 18.01 -14.55
C ARG A 577 -14.78 17.80 -15.68
N ASP A 578 -14.71 18.62 -16.74
CA ASP A 578 -15.54 18.50 -17.94
C ASP A 578 -15.13 17.34 -18.87
N GLY A 579 -14.13 16.57 -18.49
CA GLY A 579 -13.57 15.47 -19.25
C GLY A 579 -12.52 15.86 -20.30
N SER A 580 -12.30 17.15 -20.57
CA SER A 580 -11.28 17.62 -21.52
C SER A 580 -9.86 17.47 -20.96
N LEU A 581 -8.83 17.47 -21.82
CA LEU A 581 -7.43 17.42 -21.38
C LEU A 581 -6.85 18.80 -21.18
N TYR A 582 -6.23 19.02 -20.04
CA TYR A 582 -5.51 20.27 -19.73
C TYR A 582 -4.16 20.31 -20.43
N LYS A 583 -4.03 21.16 -21.43
CA LYS A 583 -2.87 21.21 -22.34
C LYS A 583 -1.61 21.80 -21.70
N ASP A 584 -1.77 22.67 -20.71
CA ASP A 584 -0.66 23.35 -20.03
C ASP A 584 -0.11 22.60 -18.80
N ALA A 585 -0.42 21.33 -18.68
CA ALA A 585 0.04 20.48 -17.58
C ALA A 585 1.57 20.49 -17.44
N ARG A 586 2.04 20.55 -16.20
CA ARG A 586 3.46 20.55 -15.83
C ARG A 586 3.76 19.36 -14.95
N ALA A 587 5.02 18.92 -14.95
CA ALA A 587 5.45 17.94 -13.96
C ALA A 587 5.38 18.56 -12.57
N GLN A 588 4.84 17.79 -11.64
CA GLN A 588 4.86 18.09 -10.20
C GLN A 588 6.29 17.90 -9.68
N GLN A 589 6.73 18.73 -8.75
CA GLN A 589 8.09 18.69 -8.23
C GLN A 589 8.10 18.64 -6.70
N SER A 590 9.00 17.84 -6.16
CA SER A 590 9.27 17.76 -4.71
C SER A 590 10.75 17.95 -4.43
N TYR A 591 11.05 18.83 -3.50
CA TYR A 591 12.39 19.04 -2.93
C TYR A 591 12.41 18.37 -1.57
N GLN A 592 13.23 17.34 -1.39
CA GLN A 592 13.20 16.50 -0.20
C GLN A 592 14.54 16.49 0.52
N ILE A 593 14.46 16.43 1.84
CA ILE A 593 15.57 16.12 2.73
C ILE A 593 15.07 15.12 3.78
N VAL A 594 15.84 14.05 3.98
CA VAL A 594 15.55 12.99 4.95
C VAL A 594 16.82 12.73 5.76
N ALA A 595 16.70 12.85 7.08
CA ALA A 595 17.77 12.51 8.02
C ALA A 595 17.31 11.36 8.90
N GLY A 596 18.11 10.31 9.02
CA GLY A 596 17.71 9.14 9.79
C GLY A 596 18.89 8.41 10.43
N ASN A 597 18.53 7.49 11.30
CA ASN A 597 19.49 6.56 11.90
C ASN A 597 18.84 5.21 12.20
N ASP A 598 19.66 4.15 12.10
CA ASP A 598 19.38 2.84 12.63
C ASP A 598 20.26 2.60 13.85
N PHE A 599 19.63 2.33 14.97
CA PHE A 599 20.31 2.05 16.22
C PHE A 599 19.99 0.62 16.68
N LYS A 600 21.00 -0.26 16.65
CA LYS A 600 20.88 -1.62 17.16
C LYS A 600 21.21 -1.64 18.64
N PHE A 601 20.31 -2.17 19.45
CA PHE A 601 20.47 -2.27 20.91
C PHE A 601 19.94 -3.59 21.44
N ARG A 602 20.28 -3.90 22.69
CA ARG A 602 19.73 -5.05 23.40
C ARG A 602 18.82 -4.58 24.54
N ALA A 603 17.59 -5.09 24.53
CA ALA A 603 16.64 -4.96 25.62
C ALA A 603 16.13 -6.35 25.99
N PHE A 604 15.91 -6.62 27.28
CA PHE A 604 15.48 -7.94 27.77
C PHE A 604 16.36 -9.11 27.28
N ASN A 605 17.66 -8.86 27.11
CA ASN A 605 18.66 -9.78 26.52
C ASN A 605 18.38 -10.18 25.06
N ARG A 606 17.63 -9.40 24.31
CA ARG A 606 17.24 -9.65 22.92
C ARG A 606 17.67 -8.52 22.00
N PRO A 607 17.89 -8.80 20.71
CA PRO A 607 18.26 -7.77 19.75
C PRO A 607 17.04 -6.94 19.34
N PHE A 608 17.23 -5.63 19.25
CA PHE A 608 16.26 -4.67 18.71
C PHE A 608 16.95 -3.67 17.79
N ILE A 609 16.21 -3.17 16.84
CA ILE A 609 16.63 -2.07 15.96
C ILE A 609 15.60 -0.95 16.12
N LEU A 610 16.08 0.24 16.49
CA LEU A 610 15.30 1.47 16.41
C LEU A 610 15.71 2.22 15.16
N THR A 611 14.81 2.35 14.22
CA THR A 611 14.92 3.26 13.07
C THR A 611 14.20 4.54 13.39
N SER A 612 14.86 5.68 13.23
CA SER A 612 14.27 7.02 13.40
C SER A 612 14.59 7.86 12.20
N GLU A 613 13.58 8.55 11.65
CA GLU A 613 13.76 9.44 10.50
C GLU A 613 12.98 10.74 10.71
N ALA A 614 13.62 11.85 10.34
CA ALA A 614 13.00 13.16 10.22
C ALA A 614 13.04 13.58 8.76
N TYR A 615 11.96 14.14 8.25
CA TYR A 615 11.88 14.53 6.85
C TYR A 615 11.19 15.87 6.66
N PHE A 616 11.58 16.54 5.59
CA PHE A 616 10.92 17.72 5.05
C PHE A 616 10.83 17.60 3.53
N LYS A 617 9.63 17.84 2.99
CA LYS A 617 9.34 17.88 1.56
C LYS A 617 8.67 19.20 1.23
N TRP A 618 9.16 19.88 0.21
CA TRP A 618 8.54 21.06 -0.36
C TRP A 618 8.09 20.74 -1.77
N PHE A 619 6.82 20.99 -2.09
CA PHE A 619 6.23 20.68 -3.37
C PHE A 619 5.87 21.93 -4.15
N THR A 620 6.03 21.85 -5.48
CA THR A 620 5.62 22.90 -6.41
C THR A 620 4.88 22.28 -7.59
N HIS A 621 3.94 23.02 -8.18
CA HIS A 621 3.09 22.57 -9.29
C HIS A 621 2.29 21.31 -8.96
N VAL A 622 1.88 21.14 -7.71
CA VAL A 622 1.03 20.02 -7.31
C VAL A 622 -0.34 20.20 -7.92
N ILE A 623 -0.89 19.13 -8.45
CA ILE A 623 -2.28 19.08 -8.92
C ILE A 623 -3.14 18.74 -7.70
N PRO A 624 -4.00 19.68 -7.24
CA PRO A 624 -4.90 19.41 -6.13
C PRO A 624 -5.87 18.29 -6.47
N TYR A 625 -6.36 17.62 -5.44
CA TYR A 625 -7.38 16.58 -5.59
C TYR A 625 -8.31 16.57 -4.39
N ASP A 626 -9.49 16.04 -4.61
CA ASP A 626 -10.50 15.82 -3.58
C ASP A 626 -10.91 14.34 -3.54
N ILE A 627 -11.50 13.93 -2.44
CA ILE A 627 -12.05 12.58 -2.25
C ILE A 627 -13.56 12.71 -2.08
N ASP A 628 -14.28 12.49 -3.17
CA ASP A 628 -15.73 12.42 -3.18
C ASP A 628 -16.17 10.98 -2.91
N ASN A 629 -16.73 10.74 -1.72
CA ASN A 629 -17.02 9.42 -1.19
C ASN A 629 -15.77 8.54 -1.18
N VAL A 630 -15.52 7.70 -2.19
CA VAL A 630 -14.33 6.87 -2.35
C VAL A 630 -13.55 7.17 -3.63
N ARG A 631 -14.09 8.04 -4.50
CA ARG A 631 -13.49 8.43 -5.77
C ARG A 631 -12.57 9.62 -5.60
N ILE A 632 -11.44 9.61 -6.30
CA ILE A 632 -10.52 10.75 -6.34
C ILE A 632 -10.83 11.60 -7.57
N ARG A 633 -11.02 12.88 -7.34
CA ARG A 633 -11.23 13.91 -8.37
C ARG A 633 -10.03 14.84 -8.39
N TYR A 634 -9.38 14.96 -9.55
CA TYR A 634 -8.25 15.86 -9.76
C TYR A 634 -8.72 17.18 -10.34
N TYR A 635 -8.07 18.26 -9.90
CA TYR A 635 -8.28 19.62 -10.42
C TYR A 635 -7.14 19.93 -11.40
N ALA A 636 -7.22 19.39 -12.63
CA ALA A 636 -6.13 19.39 -13.61
C ALA A 636 -5.65 20.80 -14.01
N ASP A 637 -6.54 21.77 -14.04
CA ASP A 637 -6.31 23.17 -14.37
C ASP A 637 -5.80 24.01 -13.21
N GLN A 638 -5.79 23.46 -12.00
CA GLN A 638 -5.30 24.13 -10.81
C GLN A 638 -3.88 23.72 -10.47
N SER A 639 -3.17 24.56 -9.71
CA SER A 639 -1.83 24.31 -9.27
C SER A 639 -1.61 24.80 -7.86
N ALA A 640 -1.07 23.92 -7.01
CA ALA A 640 -0.73 24.24 -5.63
C ALA A 640 0.77 24.21 -5.37
N ARG A 641 1.20 24.88 -4.31
CA ARG A 641 2.43 24.58 -3.60
C ARG A 641 2.06 23.90 -2.28
N ALA A 642 2.90 22.97 -1.84
CA ALA A 642 2.60 22.19 -0.65
C ALA A 642 3.88 21.90 0.14
N TYR A 643 3.72 21.48 1.40
CA TYR A 643 4.80 20.88 2.16
C TYR A 643 4.33 19.65 2.93
N ALA A 644 5.28 18.80 3.28
CA ALA A 644 5.08 17.72 4.23
C ALA A 644 6.31 17.62 5.13
N THR A 645 6.09 17.54 6.43
CA THR A 645 7.15 17.39 7.43
C THR A 645 6.73 16.37 8.47
N GLY A 646 7.69 15.63 9.03
CA GLY A 646 7.34 14.65 10.02
C GLY A 646 8.51 13.91 10.65
N LEU A 647 8.15 13.08 11.61
CA LEU A 647 9.04 12.20 12.36
C LEU A 647 8.49 10.78 12.35
N ASP A 648 9.32 9.83 11.95
CA ASP A 648 9.00 8.44 11.85
C ASP A 648 9.89 7.61 12.80
N PHE A 649 9.28 6.68 13.53
CA PHE A 649 9.95 5.77 14.42
C PHE A 649 9.51 4.34 14.18
N LYS A 650 10.43 3.39 14.14
CA LYS A 650 10.16 1.96 14.08
C LYS A 650 11.06 1.22 15.05
N VAL A 651 10.48 0.42 15.92
CA VAL A 651 11.20 -0.55 16.73
C VAL A 651 10.88 -1.93 16.18
N ASN A 652 11.91 -2.61 15.71
CA ASN A 652 11.83 -3.99 15.23
C ASN A 652 12.71 -4.88 16.10
N GLY A 653 12.26 -6.09 16.43
CA GLY A 653 13.06 -7.06 17.14
C GLY A 653 12.25 -8.17 17.79
N GLU A 654 12.92 -8.97 18.60
CA GLU A 654 12.33 -10.08 19.30
C GLU A 654 11.61 -9.63 20.59
N PHE A 655 10.40 -9.11 20.49
CA PHE A 655 9.57 -8.85 21.70
C PHE A 655 9.27 -10.16 22.44
N VAL A 656 9.10 -11.23 21.69
CA VAL A 656 9.06 -12.61 22.17
C VAL A 656 10.24 -13.37 21.57
N LYS A 657 10.88 -14.22 22.33
CA LYS A 657 12.10 -14.92 21.94
C LYS A 657 11.88 -15.76 20.69
N GLY A 658 12.66 -15.52 19.65
CA GLY A 658 12.64 -16.26 18.39
C GLY A 658 11.52 -15.82 17.42
N VAL A 659 10.83 -14.69 17.67
CA VAL A 659 9.77 -14.19 16.80
C VAL A 659 9.91 -12.69 16.61
N ASP A 660 10.07 -12.26 15.38
CA ASP A 660 10.15 -10.85 15.02
C ASP A 660 8.78 -10.17 15.12
N SER A 661 8.77 -9.05 15.81
CA SER A 661 7.62 -8.15 15.90
C SER A 661 8.10 -6.71 15.74
N TRP A 662 7.21 -5.80 15.37
CA TRP A 662 7.58 -4.39 15.26
C TRP A 662 6.43 -3.47 15.64
N ALA A 663 6.82 -2.28 16.06
CA ALA A 663 5.92 -1.16 16.26
C ALA A 663 6.44 0.05 15.48
N SER A 664 5.55 0.77 14.83
CA SER A 664 5.84 2.01 14.12
C SER A 664 4.98 3.15 14.63
N LEU A 665 5.54 4.34 14.71
CA LEU A 665 4.88 5.56 15.12
C LEU A 665 5.33 6.70 14.22
N SER A 666 4.39 7.45 13.68
CA SER A 666 4.66 8.56 12.77
C SER A 666 3.87 9.79 13.19
N PHE A 667 4.52 10.94 13.08
CA PHE A 667 3.92 12.26 13.23
C PHE A 667 4.13 13.02 11.93
N MET A 668 3.08 13.63 11.39
CA MET A 668 3.13 14.31 10.10
C MET A 668 2.23 15.54 10.09
N ASP A 669 2.70 16.63 9.46
CA ASP A 669 1.88 17.76 9.04
C ASP A 669 2.11 17.99 7.54
N THR A 670 1.04 18.02 6.76
CA THR A 670 1.08 18.34 5.34
C THR A 670 -0.04 19.30 4.97
N ARG A 671 0.35 20.37 4.29
CA ARG A 671 -0.56 21.42 3.85
C ARG A 671 -0.27 21.84 2.42
N GLU A 672 -1.27 22.41 1.79
CA GLU A 672 -1.18 22.99 0.45
C GLU A 672 -1.82 24.38 0.41
N ASP A 673 -1.41 25.14 -0.60
CA ASP A 673 -1.88 26.49 -0.91
C ASP A 673 -2.17 26.49 -2.41
N ILE A 674 -3.43 26.40 -2.75
CA ILE A 674 -3.93 26.34 -4.14
C ILE A 674 -3.94 27.77 -4.69
N ARG A 675 -3.47 27.95 -5.89
CA ARG A 675 -3.43 29.27 -6.51
C ARG A 675 -4.81 29.72 -6.95
N GLY A 676 -5.24 30.85 -6.43
CA GLY A 676 -6.50 31.47 -6.82
C GLY A 676 -7.73 30.90 -6.15
N ASP A 677 -7.55 30.02 -5.16
CA ASP A 677 -8.64 29.57 -4.31
C ASP A 677 -9.15 30.68 -3.37
N TYR A 678 -10.43 30.63 -3.09
CA TYR A 678 -11.07 31.62 -2.23
C TYR A 678 -12.33 31.04 -1.57
N TYR A 679 -12.75 31.67 -0.53
CA TYR A 679 -14.08 31.50 0.07
C TYR A 679 -14.84 32.82 0.13
N LEU A 680 -16.16 32.71 0.17
CA LEU A 680 -17.06 33.87 0.20
C LEU A 680 -17.32 34.33 1.64
N VAL A 681 -17.45 35.63 1.84
CA VAL A 681 -17.80 36.23 3.11
C VAL A 681 -18.98 37.20 2.95
N ASP A 682 -19.78 37.31 4.01
CA ASP A 682 -20.82 38.32 4.13
C ASP A 682 -20.27 39.71 4.52
N ALA A 683 -21.13 40.68 4.66
CA ALA A 683 -20.77 42.07 5.04
C ALA A 683 -20.12 42.17 6.42
N GLU A 684 -20.34 41.20 7.28
CA GLU A 684 -19.74 41.08 8.62
C GLU A 684 -18.40 40.32 8.60
N GLY A 685 -17.97 39.84 7.43
CA GLY A 685 -16.74 39.04 7.26
C GLY A 685 -16.89 37.59 7.69
N LYS A 686 -18.10 37.12 7.90
CA LYS A 686 -18.37 35.71 8.22
C LYS A 686 -18.35 34.89 6.93
N ARG A 687 -17.67 33.75 6.98
CA ARG A 687 -17.61 32.78 5.85
C ARG A 687 -18.99 32.25 5.51
N LEU A 688 -19.34 32.38 4.25
CA LEU A 688 -20.56 31.81 3.67
C LEU A 688 -20.30 30.39 3.14
N PRO A 689 -21.27 29.48 3.29
CA PRO A 689 -21.23 28.19 2.61
C PRO A 689 -21.25 28.41 1.10
N PHE A 690 -20.48 27.61 0.36
CA PHE A 690 -20.34 27.74 -1.11
C PHE A 690 -21.67 27.65 -1.87
N TYR A 691 -22.62 26.87 -1.39
CA TYR A 691 -23.95 26.69 -1.99
C TYR A 691 -24.91 27.88 -1.78
N ASN A 692 -24.52 28.87 -1.00
CA ASN A 692 -25.38 30.05 -0.71
C ASN A 692 -25.03 31.22 -1.64
N HIS A 693 -24.83 30.97 -2.93
CA HIS A 693 -24.53 31.91 -3.98
C HIS A 693 -25.75 32.80 -4.38
N SER A 694 -26.71 33.04 -3.52
CA SER A 694 -27.60 34.14 -3.80
C SER A 694 -26.79 35.44 -3.71
N ASP A 695 -26.59 36.10 -4.82
CA ASP A 695 -25.71 37.28 -4.99
C ASP A 695 -25.94 38.42 -3.98
N ASP A 696 -27.07 38.45 -3.29
CA ASP A 696 -27.47 39.46 -2.36
C ASP A 696 -26.77 39.45 -0.99
N HIS A 697 -26.03 38.37 -0.66
CA HIS A 697 -25.37 38.22 0.66
C HIS A 697 -23.84 38.16 0.57
N VAL A 698 -23.28 38.03 -0.61
CA VAL A 698 -21.82 37.96 -0.82
C VAL A 698 -21.26 39.39 -0.82
N ALA A 699 -20.44 39.73 0.16
CA ALA A 699 -19.78 41.05 0.26
C ALA A 699 -18.37 41.01 -0.35
N ASP A 700 -17.61 39.95 -0.16
CA ASP A 700 -16.23 39.85 -0.64
C ASP A 700 -15.76 38.37 -0.77
N THR A 701 -14.60 38.20 -1.39
CA THR A 701 -13.87 36.93 -1.52
C THR A 701 -12.57 37.00 -0.74
N VAL A 702 -12.25 35.95 0.01
CA VAL A 702 -11.01 35.86 0.80
C VAL A 702 -10.22 34.63 0.35
N ALA A 703 -8.92 34.82 0.05
CA ALA A 703 -8.04 33.68 -0.31
C ALA A 703 -7.98 32.68 0.85
N MET A 704 -8.06 31.37 0.51
CA MET A 704 -8.02 30.30 1.52
C MET A 704 -6.64 30.17 2.18
N GLY A 705 -5.56 30.35 1.41
CA GLY A 705 -4.19 30.18 1.90
C GLY A 705 -3.87 28.71 2.24
N TRP A 706 -3.01 28.53 3.25
CA TRP A 706 -2.56 27.20 3.66
C TRP A 706 -3.64 26.40 4.39
N HIS A 707 -4.04 25.27 3.81
CA HIS A 707 -4.99 24.33 4.41
C HIS A 707 -4.44 22.88 4.35
N TYR A 708 -5.06 21.95 5.08
CA TYR A 708 -4.62 20.56 5.12
C TYR A 708 -4.85 19.86 3.78
N ARG A 709 -3.85 19.10 3.32
CA ARG A 709 -4.02 18.19 2.17
C ARG A 709 -4.92 17.00 2.52
N PRO A 710 -5.64 16.40 1.54
CA PRO A 710 -6.47 15.22 1.78
C PRO A 710 -5.71 14.02 2.37
N SER A 711 -4.39 14.00 2.23
CA SER A 711 -3.49 12.97 2.78
C SER A 711 -2.98 13.27 4.19
N ASN A 712 -3.38 14.40 4.82
CA ASN A 712 -2.88 14.77 6.14
C ASN A 712 -3.38 13.83 7.23
N GLN A 713 -2.46 13.11 7.88
CA GLN A 713 -2.73 12.31 9.06
C GLN A 713 -1.67 12.56 10.11
N TRP A 714 -1.97 13.43 11.08
CA TRP A 714 -1.00 13.97 12.01
C TRP A 714 -0.37 12.93 12.96
N VAL A 715 -1.05 11.78 13.22
CA VAL A 715 -0.50 10.62 13.96
C VAL A 715 -0.93 9.33 13.30
N ASN A 716 0.01 8.44 13.11
CA ASN A 716 -0.21 7.05 12.71
C ASN A 716 0.59 6.11 13.61
N PHE A 717 -0.03 5.04 14.08
CA PHE A 717 0.61 3.99 14.85
C PHE A 717 0.20 2.63 14.31
N SER A 718 1.19 1.75 14.13
CA SER A 718 0.97 0.35 13.76
C SER A 718 1.82 -0.56 14.62
N LEU A 719 1.25 -1.68 15.04
CA LEU A 719 1.93 -2.74 15.77
C LEU A 719 1.64 -4.07 15.09
N PHE A 720 2.68 -4.81 14.78
CA PHE A 720 2.59 -6.23 14.45
C PHE A 720 3.29 -7.03 15.53
N PHE A 721 2.55 -7.92 16.16
CA PHE A 721 3.02 -8.76 17.25
C PHE A 721 2.76 -10.23 16.94
N GLN A 722 3.76 -11.07 17.21
CA GLN A 722 3.66 -12.52 17.07
C GLN A 722 4.10 -13.20 18.36
N ASP A 723 3.45 -14.32 18.69
CA ASP A 723 3.87 -15.20 19.78
C ASP A 723 3.42 -16.63 19.52
N TYR A 724 4.05 -17.56 20.22
CA TYR A 724 3.61 -18.94 20.35
C TYR A 724 2.77 -19.11 21.60
N ILE A 725 1.74 -19.97 21.56
CA ILE A 725 1.00 -20.31 22.76
C ILE A 725 1.92 -21.09 23.71
N PRO A 726 2.08 -20.67 24.97
CA PRO A 726 2.91 -21.38 25.95
C PRO A 726 2.58 -22.87 26.03
N ASN A 727 3.59 -23.73 26.03
CA ASN A 727 3.46 -25.19 26.03
C ASN A 727 2.80 -25.81 24.78
N ALA A 728 2.49 -25.02 23.76
CA ALA A 728 1.88 -25.48 22.52
C ALA A 728 2.56 -24.83 21.29
N PRO A 729 3.83 -25.13 20.98
CA PRO A 729 4.64 -24.43 19.98
C PRO A 729 4.10 -24.58 18.53
N THR A 730 3.19 -25.50 18.30
CA THR A 730 2.50 -25.64 17.02
C THR A 730 1.34 -24.65 16.85
N TRP A 731 1.00 -23.89 17.90
CA TRP A 731 0.03 -22.82 17.87
C TRP A 731 0.74 -21.47 17.89
N ARG A 732 0.36 -20.61 16.99
CA ARG A 732 0.88 -19.24 16.88
C ARG A 732 -0.28 -18.25 16.96
N VAL A 733 -0.02 -17.12 17.58
CA VAL A 733 -0.90 -15.96 17.62
C VAL A 733 -0.21 -14.82 16.89
N ASN A 734 -0.93 -14.19 15.97
CA ASN A 734 -0.50 -12.99 15.25
C ASN A 734 -1.52 -11.89 15.54
N MET A 735 -1.07 -10.68 15.80
CA MET A 735 -1.93 -9.53 16.08
C MET A 735 -1.42 -8.32 15.32
N THR A 736 -2.33 -7.61 14.67
CA THR A 736 -2.06 -6.26 14.15
C THR A 736 -2.94 -5.26 14.87
N LEU A 737 -2.36 -4.11 15.22
CA LEU A 737 -3.09 -2.97 15.74
C LEU A 737 -2.75 -1.78 14.87
N THR A 738 -3.75 -1.09 14.37
CA THR A 738 -3.60 0.12 13.57
C THR A 738 -4.42 1.24 14.18
N PHE A 739 -3.79 2.40 14.36
CA PHE A 739 -4.41 3.65 14.75
C PHE A 739 -3.96 4.74 13.78
N GLY A 740 -4.91 5.50 13.24
CA GLY A 740 -4.63 6.66 12.41
C GLY A 740 -5.54 7.82 12.80
N ALA A 741 -4.99 9.02 12.99
CA ALA A 741 -5.81 10.22 13.15
C ALA A 741 -6.71 10.42 11.93
N GLY A 742 -7.86 11.08 12.12
CA GLY A 742 -8.81 11.31 11.03
C GLY A 742 -8.20 12.14 9.90
N LEU A 743 -8.46 11.74 8.66
CA LEU A 743 -8.10 12.52 7.48
C LEU A 743 -9.01 13.74 7.35
N PRO A 744 -8.55 14.84 6.73
CA PRO A 744 -9.42 15.96 6.36
C PRO A 744 -10.46 15.53 5.34
N PHE A 745 -11.62 16.15 5.35
CA PHE A 745 -12.64 15.98 4.31
C PHE A 745 -13.25 17.31 3.92
N ASN A 746 -13.74 17.39 2.70
CA ASN A 746 -14.55 18.46 2.18
C ASN A 746 -16.04 18.09 2.30
N SER A 747 -16.89 19.01 2.75
CA SER A 747 -18.34 18.82 2.87
C SER A 747 -19.14 19.44 1.73
N ASP A 748 -18.49 20.22 0.86
CA ASP A 748 -19.15 21.02 -0.16
C ASP A 748 -18.70 20.62 -1.57
N ASN A 749 -19.60 20.74 -2.56
CA ASN A 749 -19.29 20.67 -3.98
C ASN A 749 -18.64 21.99 -4.49
N SER A 750 -17.65 22.50 -3.75
CA SER A 750 -16.94 23.71 -4.13
C SER A 750 -16.05 23.49 -5.36
N ASP A 751 -15.75 24.58 -6.10
CA ASP A 751 -14.81 24.53 -7.23
C ASP A 751 -13.35 24.28 -6.79
N PHE A 752 -13.07 24.34 -5.50
CA PHE A 752 -11.78 24.12 -4.88
C PHE A 752 -11.89 23.07 -3.77
N TYR A 753 -10.78 22.38 -3.50
CA TYR A 753 -10.69 21.56 -2.30
C TYR A 753 -10.66 22.45 -1.06
N ASP A 754 -11.65 22.29 -0.20
CA ASP A 754 -11.84 23.08 1.01
C ASP A 754 -12.13 22.17 2.21
N PRO A 755 -11.11 21.78 3.01
CA PRO A 755 -11.29 20.86 4.13
C PRO A 755 -12.06 21.51 5.27
N THR A 756 -13.32 21.13 5.44
CA THR A 756 -14.23 21.66 6.47
C THR A 756 -14.17 20.89 7.79
N GLY A 757 -13.62 19.68 7.79
CA GLY A 757 -13.55 18.85 8.98
C GLY A 757 -12.57 17.69 8.87
N HIS A 758 -12.60 16.80 9.87
CA HIS A 758 -11.79 15.59 9.91
C HIS A 758 -12.66 14.38 10.20
N TYR A 759 -12.39 13.26 9.50
CA TYR A 759 -13.01 11.98 9.84
C TYR A 759 -12.66 11.55 11.27
N ARG A 760 -13.43 10.64 11.81
CA ARG A 760 -13.07 9.99 13.08
C ARG A 760 -11.78 9.19 12.90
N ALA A 761 -10.99 9.09 13.98
CA ALA A 761 -9.76 8.31 13.96
C ALA A 761 -10.03 6.85 13.57
N TYR A 762 -9.26 6.35 12.62
CA TYR A 762 -9.26 4.93 12.24
C TYR A 762 -8.61 4.09 13.34
N ARG A 763 -9.28 3.03 13.79
CA ARG A 763 -8.81 2.15 14.86
C ARG A 763 -9.19 0.72 14.55
N ARG A 764 -8.21 -0.16 14.50
CA ARG A 764 -8.45 -1.55 14.15
C ARG A 764 -7.50 -2.47 14.90
N VAL A 765 -8.03 -3.59 15.35
CA VAL A 765 -7.26 -4.71 15.90
C VAL A 765 -7.70 -5.97 15.18
N ASP A 766 -6.75 -6.64 14.55
CA ASP A 766 -6.95 -7.94 13.93
C ASP A 766 -6.10 -8.99 14.66
N ILE A 767 -6.64 -10.17 14.89
CA ILE A 767 -5.94 -11.26 15.56
C ILE A 767 -6.11 -12.56 14.77
N GLY A 768 -5.02 -13.29 14.61
CA GLY A 768 -4.99 -14.58 13.94
C GLY A 768 -4.42 -15.66 14.86
N PHE A 769 -5.06 -16.82 14.85
CA PHE A 769 -4.59 -18.02 15.51
C PHE A 769 -4.28 -19.06 14.44
N SER A 770 -3.05 -19.53 14.37
CA SER A 770 -2.64 -20.57 13.41
C SER A 770 -2.16 -21.82 14.12
N LYS A 771 -2.60 -22.97 13.62
CA LYS A 771 -2.19 -24.29 14.07
C LYS A 771 -1.41 -24.98 12.96
N GLN A 772 -0.17 -25.32 13.23
CA GLN A 772 0.62 -26.17 12.34
C GLN A 772 0.14 -27.62 12.47
N LEU A 773 -0.26 -28.21 11.34
CA LEU A 773 -0.75 -29.59 11.22
C LEU A 773 0.35 -30.54 10.71
N ILE A 774 1.18 -30.07 9.76
CA ILE A 774 2.30 -30.79 9.17
C ILE A 774 3.53 -29.89 9.23
N SER A 775 4.67 -30.45 9.58
CA SER A 775 5.98 -29.82 9.51
C SER A 775 6.94 -30.72 8.71
N GLU A 776 8.10 -30.22 8.36
CA GLU A 776 9.16 -31.00 7.69
C GLU A 776 9.59 -32.24 8.50
N ALA A 777 9.38 -32.19 9.83
CA ALA A 777 9.66 -33.33 10.71
C ALA A 777 8.58 -34.43 10.68
N SER A 778 7.43 -34.17 10.02
CA SER A 778 6.33 -35.12 9.92
C SER A 778 6.67 -36.24 8.92
N SER A 779 6.46 -37.49 9.32
CA SER A 779 6.74 -38.66 8.48
C SER A 779 5.45 -39.39 8.09
N PHE A 780 5.30 -39.68 6.81
CA PHE A 780 4.12 -40.36 6.27
C PHE A 780 4.52 -41.62 5.53
N SER A 781 3.63 -42.60 5.49
CA SER A 781 3.83 -43.85 4.74
C SER A 781 3.97 -43.59 3.22
N LYS A 782 4.66 -44.48 2.50
CA LYS A 782 4.94 -44.35 1.06
C LYS A 782 3.67 -44.16 0.19
N GLY A 783 2.51 -44.61 0.62
CA GLY A 783 1.25 -44.52 -0.11
C GLY A 783 0.42 -43.25 0.23
N ASN A 784 0.82 -42.45 1.23
CA ASN A 784 0.09 -41.25 1.64
C ASN A 784 0.48 -40.03 0.79
N PRO A 785 -0.44 -39.34 0.10
CA PRO A 785 -0.13 -38.14 -0.68
C PRO A 785 0.41 -36.99 0.16
N LEU A 786 0.08 -36.91 1.45
CA LEU A 786 0.58 -35.87 2.36
C LEU A 786 2.11 -35.93 2.58
N ARG A 787 2.78 -36.98 2.15
CA ARG A 787 4.26 -37.06 2.19
C ARG A 787 4.96 -35.97 1.36
N TYR A 788 4.24 -35.40 0.38
CA TYR A 788 4.77 -34.33 -0.47
C TYR A 788 4.54 -32.94 0.14
N VAL A 789 3.74 -32.85 1.22
CA VAL A 789 3.48 -31.62 1.92
C VAL A 789 4.57 -31.41 2.96
N ARG A 790 5.35 -30.33 2.81
CA ARG A 790 6.42 -29.95 3.73
C ARG A 790 5.88 -29.25 4.95
N ASN A 791 4.93 -28.33 4.73
CA ASN A 791 4.32 -27.57 5.79
C ASN A 791 2.81 -27.40 5.53
N MET A 792 2.00 -27.52 6.57
CA MET A 792 0.57 -27.27 6.47
C MET A 792 0.08 -26.64 7.77
N PHE A 793 -0.62 -25.54 7.68
CA PHE A 793 -1.28 -24.92 8.82
C PHE A 793 -2.67 -24.41 8.49
N VAL A 794 -3.53 -24.39 9.52
CA VAL A 794 -4.84 -23.77 9.50
C VAL A 794 -4.76 -22.52 10.34
N SER A 795 -5.25 -21.39 9.83
CA SER A 795 -5.40 -20.13 10.56
C SER A 795 -6.86 -19.75 10.68
N VAL A 796 -7.21 -19.19 11.83
CA VAL A 796 -8.49 -18.53 12.08
C VAL A 796 -8.15 -17.08 12.41
N ASP A 797 -8.54 -16.16 11.53
CA ASP A 797 -8.30 -14.75 11.66
C ASP A 797 -9.60 -14.04 12.05
N VAL A 798 -9.56 -13.22 13.09
CA VAL A 798 -10.67 -12.37 13.52
C VAL A 798 -10.31 -10.93 13.18
N PHE A 799 -11.00 -10.36 12.22
CA PHE A 799 -10.79 -9.00 11.77
C PHE A 799 -11.68 -8.04 12.55
N ASN A 800 -11.17 -6.82 12.79
CA ASN A 800 -11.82 -5.79 13.58
C ASN A 800 -12.36 -6.34 14.92
N LEU A 801 -11.49 -6.97 15.69
CA LEU A 801 -11.84 -7.67 16.95
C LEU A 801 -12.70 -6.82 17.89
N LEU A 802 -12.46 -5.50 17.93
CA LEU A 802 -13.17 -4.57 18.81
C LEU A 802 -14.49 -4.08 18.24
N ASP A 803 -14.84 -4.48 17.02
CA ASP A 803 -16.05 -4.09 16.31
C ASP A 803 -16.25 -2.56 16.24
N ILE A 804 -15.14 -1.85 15.92
CA ILE A 804 -15.16 -0.41 15.85
C ILE A 804 -15.68 0.01 14.46
N PRO A 805 -16.71 0.84 14.36
CA PRO A 805 -17.20 1.35 13.09
C PRO A 805 -16.22 2.44 12.59
N ASN A 806 -15.32 2.05 11.67
CA ASN A 806 -14.40 2.97 11.02
C ASN A 806 -15.09 3.64 9.84
N THR A 807 -15.15 4.96 9.84
CA THR A 807 -15.74 5.75 8.74
C THR A 807 -14.73 5.88 7.61
N ILE A 808 -15.12 5.48 6.40
CA ILE A 808 -14.31 5.67 5.19
C ILE A 808 -14.67 6.98 4.47
N SER A 809 -15.95 7.33 4.45
CA SER A 809 -16.49 8.50 3.78
C SER A 809 -17.81 8.94 4.40
N TYR A 810 -18.30 10.10 3.96
CA TYR A 810 -19.66 10.56 4.21
C TYR A 810 -20.41 10.63 2.89
N THR A 811 -21.67 10.22 2.91
CA THR A 811 -22.65 10.60 1.88
C THR A 811 -23.33 11.87 2.36
N TRP A 812 -23.14 12.95 1.65
CA TRP A 812 -23.71 14.26 2.00
C TRP A 812 -25.14 14.36 1.46
N VAL A 813 -26.06 14.66 2.32
CA VAL A 813 -27.48 14.80 1.96
C VAL A 813 -27.94 16.18 2.40
N LYS A 814 -28.47 16.95 1.46
CA LYS A 814 -29.03 18.28 1.69
C LYS A 814 -30.44 18.13 2.23
N TYR A 815 -30.75 18.76 3.36
CA TYR A 815 -32.07 18.79 3.94
C TYR A 815 -32.83 20.08 3.57
N ILE A 816 -34.14 20.14 3.88
CA ILE A 816 -35.03 21.28 3.57
C ILE A 816 -34.53 22.61 4.17
N ASP A 817 -33.80 22.55 5.28
CA ASP A 817 -33.20 23.72 5.95
C ASP A 817 -31.92 24.23 5.25
N ASN A 818 -31.61 23.71 4.06
CA ASN A 818 -30.38 23.96 3.30
C ASN A 818 -29.09 23.50 4.01
N ASN A 819 -29.17 22.76 5.13
CA ASN A 819 -28.01 22.19 5.78
C ASN A 819 -27.65 20.82 5.13
N TYR A 820 -26.35 20.56 5.04
CA TYR A 820 -25.84 19.25 4.62
C TYR A 820 -25.58 18.37 5.82
N TYR A 821 -26.10 17.17 5.78
CA TYR A 821 -25.89 16.14 6.80
C TYR A 821 -25.05 15.00 6.25
N GLY A 822 -23.91 14.72 6.92
CA GLY A 822 -23.02 13.63 6.55
C GLY A 822 -23.52 12.31 7.10
N VAL A 823 -23.92 11.42 6.22
CA VAL A 823 -24.28 10.02 6.54
C VAL A 823 -23.02 9.16 6.46
N ASN A 824 -22.65 8.52 7.58
CA ASN A 824 -21.43 7.73 7.65
C ASN A 824 -21.48 6.48 6.77
N ASN A 825 -20.46 6.29 5.95
CA ASN A 825 -20.15 5.02 5.31
C ASN A 825 -19.10 4.31 6.15
N TYR A 826 -19.43 3.15 6.70
CA TYR A 826 -18.53 2.40 7.56
C TYR A 826 -17.86 1.27 6.79
N LEU A 827 -16.59 1.02 7.13
CA LEU A 827 -15.84 -0.15 6.71
C LEU A 827 -16.34 -1.43 7.40
N THR A 828 -15.64 -2.54 7.16
CA THR A 828 -16.10 -3.86 7.64
C THR A 828 -16.23 -3.94 9.15
N PRO A 829 -17.33 -4.50 9.66
CA PRO A 829 -17.48 -4.85 11.07
C PRO A 829 -16.57 -6.03 11.44
N ARG A 830 -16.67 -6.53 12.66
CA ARG A 830 -15.96 -7.74 13.06
C ARG A 830 -16.44 -8.95 12.27
N TYR A 831 -15.49 -9.69 11.68
CA TYR A 831 -15.80 -10.96 11.02
C TYR A 831 -14.64 -11.95 11.13
N VAL A 832 -14.90 -13.21 10.82
CA VAL A 832 -13.97 -14.33 10.96
C VAL A 832 -13.63 -14.87 9.57
N ASN A 833 -12.33 -15.07 9.34
CA ASN A 833 -11.80 -15.76 8.17
C ASN A 833 -11.10 -17.06 8.59
N VAL A 834 -11.23 -18.09 7.80
CA VAL A 834 -10.52 -19.36 7.97
C VAL A 834 -9.60 -19.56 6.76
N LYS A 835 -8.36 -19.88 7.02
CA LYS A 835 -7.31 -20.03 5.99
C LYS A 835 -6.58 -21.36 6.19
N LEU A 836 -6.43 -22.13 5.12
CA LEU A 836 -5.59 -23.32 5.02
C LEU A 836 -4.40 -23.00 4.11
N VAL A 837 -3.20 -23.22 4.58
CA VAL A 837 -1.97 -23.05 3.78
C VAL A 837 -1.23 -24.38 3.73
N MET A 838 -0.85 -24.77 2.52
CA MET A 838 -0.07 -25.96 2.25
C MET A 838 1.16 -25.59 1.41
N GLU A 839 2.33 -26.06 1.82
CA GLU A 839 3.61 -25.89 1.10
C GLU A 839 4.20 -27.26 0.79
N PHE A 840 4.74 -27.47 -0.40
CA PHE A 840 5.26 -28.74 -0.87
C PHE A 840 6.55 -28.58 -1.68
#